data_320fd1b4faf862f3d18285fdcd626ea0
#
_entry.id   320fd1b4faf862f3d18285fdcd626ea0
#
_cell.length_a   1.000
_cell.length_b   1.000
_cell.length_c   1.000
_cell.angle_alpha   90.00
_cell.angle_beta   90.00
_cell.angle_gamma   90.00
#
_symmetry.space_group_name_H-M   'P 1'
#
loop_
_entity.id
_entity.type
_entity.pdbx_description
1 polymer ?
#
loop_
_entity_poly.entity_id
_entity_poly.type
_entity_poly.pdbx_seq_one_letter_code
_entity_poly.pdbx_strand_id
1 'polypeptide(L)'
;MTKNNYVVYHLHTEQSLLDSCTNYKDYVDRAVELGQKAIAFTEHGNVFTWVEKKMYCDANGIKYIHGVECYLTEQLEPKVRDNYHTILLAKNYEGVKEINRLCYIASQPDHFYYRPRLSFDEFLNISDNVIKISACLSSPLYTWHKYARYEDGNLDDKIRDIARHYNYLEIQPHDDAEQERYNRFLIALSDSFNIPLIVGTDTHSINQYKAECRTMLQYSKNIDFANEDTFDLTYKSYDELCDMFEKQGLDKEIYLEAINNTNIMAESVEDFELDTSFKYPILYGEQDEQVLLETLRKKYNEKAKAGIINTAKAKKYGDKVKEELSVFHKVGMSGFMLFMSEMITWCWENNIPIGYCRGSVGGSEVAYLSDITDVDPVVWGTMFSRFCNEHRKEIGDIDIDVSPDQRALVYQYIIDRFGVENTAYILANGTLQSKGAIDDICRALRHKAEKAGEDCNYTLKLADEIKKEFEQDEEATRKKYPKVFYYYDGMLGCVISQSQHPAGIIASPINLIDNYSGFINADGQVVLPINMEEIHEINLVKYDILGLQNVQIIRDTCRLANIPYPKSNEINWNDEKVWADMITSPVGLFQFESDYAFKCLQNFKPTMLNHMSLVNAAIRPSGESYRERLFNHETNHNPSEQIDDLLRDNNGFLVFQEDVIKFLQDICGLSGSDADNVRRAIGRKQMDRLQSALPQILEGYCNKSDKPRNVAEKEAKTFLQIIEDSSNYMFGYNHSTGYSMIGYTCAMLRYYYPLEFVTAFLNNARTDEDIAKGTKFAKEKGFIIKAPKFGHSQNIYVCDKETKTIYKGLGSIKSMQNIAADIMERIYAQSPKDFVDVLFLCEDVRVDDKRINSKSMDILIDIGFFSEYGNLNTLKRIRHWYDKFAKRKTIKKQDCDDWLIDIIRPNAGKETEKQFSDINKPQLIKDIISILPKHKDNLQLLIKNQIEHLGYVDVGDYDVDMDIYVVQSAHKDAIISRVL
;
A
#
# COMPACT_ATOMS: atom_id res chain seq x y z
N MET A 1 -47.88 25.63 -3.08
CA MET A 1 -48.16 24.37 -2.41
C MET A 1 -46.81 23.72 -2.15
N THR A 2 -46.41 23.60 -0.90
CA THR A 2 -45.23 22.81 -0.54
C THR A 2 -45.51 21.39 -1.02
N LYS A 3 -44.71 20.88 -1.96
CA LYS A 3 -44.79 19.48 -2.37
C LYS A 3 -44.62 18.64 -1.10
N ASN A 4 -45.58 17.72 -0.85
CA ASN A 4 -45.40 16.71 0.18
C ASN A 4 -44.08 15.97 -0.09
N ASN A 5 -43.27 15.80 0.92
CA ASN A 5 -41.95 15.18 0.77
C ASN A 5 -41.57 14.41 2.05
N TYR A 6 -40.50 13.61 1.98
CA TYR A 6 -39.98 12.84 3.08
C TYR A 6 -38.45 12.82 3.05
N VAL A 7 -37.80 12.29 4.07
CA VAL A 7 -36.34 12.13 4.15
C VAL A 7 -35.99 10.67 4.07
N VAL A 8 -35.12 10.31 3.12
CA VAL A 8 -34.56 8.98 3.05
C VAL A 8 -33.38 8.88 4.03
N TYR A 9 -33.46 7.95 4.97
CA TYR A 9 -32.45 7.77 6.01
C TYR A 9 -31.93 6.34 6.10
N HIS A 10 -32.67 5.32 5.67
CA HIS A 10 -32.22 3.94 5.57
C HIS A 10 -31.78 3.69 4.12
N LEU A 11 -30.49 3.88 3.88
CA LEU A 11 -29.94 3.97 2.54
C LEU A 11 -28.48 3.48 2.49
N HIS A 12 -28.21 2.67 1.47
CA HIS A 12 -26.94 2.00 1.23
C HIS A 12 -26.33 2.42 -0.11
N THR A 13 -25.07 2.85 -0.09
CA THR A 13 -24.28 3.14 -1.28
C THR A 13 -23.35 1.96 -1.60
N GLU A 14 -22.52 2.10 -2.64
CA GLU A 14 -21.45 1.14 -2.96
C GLU A 14 -20.47 0.90 -1.82
N GLN A 15 -20.50 1.68 -0.74
CA GLN A 15 -19.72 1.48 0.48
C GLN A 15 -20.31 0.37 1.39
N SER A 16 -21.55 -0.02 1.20
CA SER A 16 -22.10 -1.29 1.65
C SER A 16 -21.65 -2.38 0.67
N LEU A 17 -20.44 -2.88 0.88
CA LEU A 17 -19.70 -3.70 -0.10
C LEU A 17 -20.52 -4.86 -0.65
N LEU A 18 -20.55 -4.95 -1.99
CA LEU A 18 -21.23 -5.98 -2.77
C LEU A 18 -22.75 -5.98 -2.61
N ASP A 19 -23.29 -4.96 -1.94
CA ASP A 19 -24.73 -4.84 -1.69
C ASP A 19 -25.38 -3.60 -2.31
N SER A 20 -24.61 -2.74 -2.94
CA SER A 20 -25.09 -1.66 -3.80
C SER A 20 -24.08 -1.36 -4.90
N CYS A 21 -24.56 -0.87 -6.05
CA CYS A 21 -23.76 -0.34 -7.15
C CYS A 21 -24.02 1.15 -7.38
N THR A 22 -24.67 1.83 -6.43
CA THR A 22 -25.05 3.24 -6.56
C THR A 22 -24.09 4.12 -5.76
N ASN A 23 -23.55 5.14 -6.43
CA ASN A 23 -22.69 6.13 -5.78
C ASN A 23 -23.55 7.12 -4.96
N TYR A 24 -23.00 7.66 -3.87
CA TYR A 24 -23.67 8.63 -3.02
C TYR A 24 -24.12 9.91 -3.78
N LYS A 25 -23.37 10.32 -4.81
CA LYS A 25 -23.71 11.50 -5.63
C LYS A 25 -25.05 11.32 -6.34
N ASP A 26 -25.28 10.13 -6.92
CA ASP A 26 -26.54 9.83 -7.61
C ASP A 26 -27.74 9.98 -6.66
N TYR A 27 -27.58 9.57 -5.41
CA TYR A 27 -28.63 9.71 -4.39
C TYR A 27 -28.89 11.16 -3.96
N VAL A 28 -27.82 11.93 -3.74
CA VAL A 28 -27.93 13.36 -3.40
C VAL A 28 -28.59 14.14 -4.54
N ASP A 29 -28.15 13.90 -5.79
CA ASP A 29 -28.71 14.53 -6.98
C ASP A 29 -30.23 14.20 -7.10
N ARG A 30 -30.62 12.95 -6.84
CA ARG A 30 -32.00 12.53 -6.84
C ARG A 30 -32.82 13.19 -5.72
N ALA A 31 -32.24 13.33 -4.53
CA ALA A 31 -32.88 14.06 -3.43
C ALA A 31 -33.14 15.53 -3.79
N VAL A 32 -32.17 16.18 -4.45
CA VAL A 32 -32.34 17.55 -4.97
C VAL A 32 -33.45 17.63 -6.00
N GLU A 33 -33.49 16.72 -6.99
CA GLU A 33 -34.52 16.64 -8.01
C GLU A 33 -35.94 16.52 -7.42
N LEU A 34 -36.06 15.71 -6.36
CA LEU A 34 -37.34 15.49 -5.66
C LEU A 34 -37.68 16.62 -4.68
N GLY A 35 -36.76 17.56 -4.44
CA GLY A 35 -36.94 18.67 -3.50
C GLY A 35 -36.91 18.23 -2.04
N GLN A 36 -36.21 17.11 -1.73
CA GLN A 36 -35.95 16.66 -0.36
C GLN A 36 -34.96 17.60 0.30
N LYS A 37 -35.04 17.75 1.63
CA LYS A 37 -34.20 18.72 2.36
C LYS A 37 -33.01 18.11 3.08
N ALA A 38 -33.06 16.80 3.33
CA ALA A 38 -32.04 16.07 4.05
C ALA A 38 -31.92 14.64 3.51
N ILE A 39 -30.79 14.02 3.76
CA ILE A 39 -30.50 12.62 3.45
C ILE A 39 -29.59 12.04 4.52
N ALA A 40 -29.79 10.78 4.89
CA ALA A 40 -28.83 10.03 5.68
C ALA A 40 -28.27 8.86 4.89
N PHE A 41 -27.04 8.49 5.20
CA PHE A 41 -26.38 7.29 4.69
C PHE A 41 -26.17 6.34 5.86
N THR A 42 -26.66 5.12 5.76
CA THR A 42 -26.63 4.11 6.82
C THR A 42 -26.01 2.82 6.31
N GLU A 43 -24.73 2.91 5.97
CA GLU A 43 -23.98 1.76 5.45
C GLU A 43 -23.94 0.62 6.46
N HIS A 44 -23.77 -0.61 5.98
CA HIS A 44 -23.68 -1.82 6.79
C HIS A 44 -22.45 -1.82 7.71
N GLY A 45 -22.65 -1.49 8.98
CA GLY A 45 -21.65 -1.53 10.05
C GLY A 45 -20.46 -0.60 9.87
N ASN A 46 -20.58 0.44 9.04
CA ASN A 46 -19.49 1.36 8.75
C ASN A 46 -20.00 2.77 8.35
N VAL A 47 -19.06 3.71 8.33
CA VAL A 47 -19.28 5.10 7.88
C VAL A 47 -18.29 5.50 6.78
N PHE A 48 -17.98 4.60 5.87
CA PHE A 48 -16.98 4.86 4.83
C PHE A 48 -17.33 6.06 3.97
N THR A 49 -16.30 6.88 3.70
CA THR A 49 -16.36 8.09 2.87
C THR A 49 -17.41 9.12 3.33
N TRP A 50 -17.64 9.19 4.64
CA TRP A 50 -18.68 10.08 5.18
C TRP A 50 -18.35 11.57 5.04
N VAL A 51 -17.06 11.94 5.00
CA VAL A 51 -16.62 13.33 4.82
C VAL A 51 -16.96 13.81 3.40
N GLU A 52 -16.68 13.00 2.36
CA GLU A 52 -17.11 13.31 0.98
C GLU A 52 -18.63 13.44 0.86
N LYS A 53 -19.37 12.53 1.48
CA LYS A 53 -20.85 12.56 1.50
C LYS A 53 -21.36 13.87 2.11
N LYS A 54 -20.81 14.28 3.27
CA LYS A 54 -21.13 15.55 3.92
C LYS A 54 -20.82 16.75 3.03
N MET A 55 -19.61 16.81 2.47
CA MET A 55 -19.18 17.91 1.61
C MET A 55 -20.03 18.02 0.35
N TYR A 56 -20.41 16.90 -0.26
CA TYR A 56 -21.24 16.90 -1.45
C TYR A 56 -22.69 17.32 -1.13
N CYS A 57 -23.23 16.90 0.00
CA CYS A 57 -24.53 17.37 0.49
C CYS A 57 -24.53 18.88 0.71
N ASP A 58 -23.53 19.41 1.39
CA ASP A 58 -23.40 20.84 1.67
C ASP A 58 -23.32 21.67 0.39
N ALA A 59 -22.51 21.22 -0.59
CA ALA A 59 -22.38 21.87 -1.89
C ALA A 59 -23.69 21.93 -2.67
N ASN A 60 -24.61 20.99 -2.43
CA ASN A 60 -25.91 20.90 -3.10
C ASN A 60 -27.07 21.40 -2.23
N GLY A 61 -26.81 21.95 -1.04
CA GLY A 61 -27.85 22.52 -0.15
C GLY A 61 -28.78 21.48 0.49
N ILE A 62 -28.30 20.23 0.63
CA ILE A 62 -29.02 19.14 1.29
C ILE A 62 -28.39 18.93 2.67
N LYS A 63 -29.22 18.85 3.73
CA LYS A 63 -28.70 18.51 5.06
C LYS A 63 -28.18 17.06 5.09
N TYR A 64 -26.93 16.88 5.43
CA TYR A 64 -26.34 15.58 5.70
C TYR A 64 -26.69 15.10 7.10
N ILE A 65 -27.17 13.89 7.25
CA ILE A 65 -27.38 13.21 8.52
C ILE A 65 -26.42 12.06 8.62
N HIS A 66 -25.51 12.11 9.60
CA HIS A 66 -24.53 11.04 9.83
C HIS A 66 -25.21 9.83 10.45
N GLY A 67 -25.00 8.65 9.88
CA GLY A 67 -25.66 7.44 10.35
C GLY A 67 -24.95 6.16 9.97
N VAL A 68 -25.43 5.07 10.55
CA VAL A 68 -24.96 3.71 10.31
C VAL A 68 -26.08 2.72 10.55
N GLU A 69 -26.20 1.68 9.75
CA GLU A 69 -26.91 0.46 10.10
C GLU A 69 -25.93 -0.46 10.84
N CYS A 70 -26.00 -0.49 12.17
CA CYS A 70 -25.13 -1.32 12.98
C CYS A 70 -25.72 -2.71 13.23
N TYR A 71 -24.86 -3.64 13.55
CA TYR A 71 -25.21 -5.02 13.89
C TYR A 71 -25.17 -5.21 15.40
N LEU A 72 -26.25 -5.73 15.99
CA LEU A 72 -26.30 -6.09 17.39
C LEU A 72 -26.17 -7.60 17.58
N THR A 73 -25.61 -8.02 18.68
CA THR A 73 -25.52 -9.43 19.07
C THR A 73 -25.84 -9.62 20.53
N GLU A 74 -26.48 -10.76 20.88
CA GLU A 74 -26.71 -11.10 22.28
C GLU A 74 -25.44 -11.50 23.01
N GLN A 75 -24.43 -12.01 22.30
CA GLN A 75 -23.17 -12.46 22.86
C GLN A 75 -22.00 -12.19 21.92
N LEU A 76 -20.96 -11.57 22.43
CA LEU A 76 -19.70 -11.31 21.70
C LEU A 76 -18.76 -12.53 21.68
N GLU A 77 -19.31 -13.74 21.71
CA GLU A 77 -18.52 -14.96 21.71
C GLU A 77 -18.19 -15.47 20.30
N PRO A 78 -17.04 -16.13 20.10
CA PRO A 78 -16.72 -16.82 18.84
C PRO A 78 -17.78 -17.84 18.49
N LYS A 79 -18.20 -17.88 17.20
CA LYS A 79 -19.23 -18.76 16.61
C LYS A 79 -20.69 -18.33 16.83
N VAL A 80 -21.01 -17.36 17.65
CA VAL A 80 -22.33 -16.72 17.67
C VAL A 80 -22.43 -15.85 16.42
N ARG A 81 -23.48 -16.05 15.62
CA ARG A 81 -23.64 -15.44 14.28
C ARG A 81 -24.80 -14.43 14.21
N ASP A 82 -25.36 -14.09 15.37
CA ASP A 82 -26.43 -13.10 15.39
C ASP A 82 -25.85 -11.74 14.96
N ASN A 83 -26.59 -11.06 14.14
CA ASN A 83 -26.26 -9.74 13.60
C ASN A 83 -27.57 -8.99 13.33
N TYR A 84 -28.26 -8.62 14.41
CA TYR A 84 -29.52 -7.88 14.30
C TYR A 84 -29.26 -6.45 13.85
N HIS A 85 -30.04 -5.99 12.88
CA HIS A 85 -29.91 -4.65 12.33
C HIS A 85 -30.58 -3.60 13.22
N THR A 86 -29.92 -2.47 13.36
CA THR A 86 -30.47 -1.27 14.02
C THR A 86 -29.87 -0.02 13.37
N ILE A 87 -30.67 1.02 13.17
CA ILE A 87 -30.23 2.29 12.59
C ILE A 87 -29.86 3.26 13.70
N LEU A 88 -28.68 3.86 13.58
CA LEU A 88 -28.21 4.94 14.43
C LEU A 88 -28.00 6.19 13.59
N LEU A 89 -28.61 7.32 14.00
CA LEU A 89 -28.42 8.61 13.34
C LEU A 89 -27.93 9.64 14.36
N ALA A 90 -26.94 10.42 14.00
CA ALA A 90 -26.44 11.48 14.86
C ALA A 90 -27.43 12.65 14.94
N LYS A 91 -27.78 13.07 16.15
CA LYS A 91 -28.64 14.23 16.41
C LYS A 91 -27.86 15.55 16.41
N ASN A 92 -26.59 15.50 16.77
CA ASN A 92 -25.66 16.63 16.82
C ASN A 92 -24.21 16.12 16.64
N TYR A 93 -23.20 17.01 16.69
CA TYR A 93 -21.81 16.62 16.46
C TYR A 93 -21.25 15.64 17.52
N GLU A 94 -21.73 15.70 18.76
CA GLU A 94 -21.35 14.69 19.78
C GLU A 94 -21.92 13.30 19.41
N GLY A 95 -23.11 13.25 18.81
CA GLY A 95 -23.66 12.01 18.23
C GLY A 95 -22.84 11.49 17.04
N VAL A 96 -22.25 12.37 16.20
CA VAL A 96 -21.31 11.96 15.14
C VAL A 96 -20.10 11.27 15.75
N LYS A 97 -19.49 11.85 16.78
CA LYS A 97 -18.35 11.26 17.48
C LYS A 97 -18.71 9.92 18.14
N GLU A 98 -19.88 9.83 18.72
CA GLU A 98 -20.34 8.60 19.36
C GLU A 98 -20.55 7.48 18.34
N ILE A 99 -21.20 7.74 17.20
CA ILE A 99 -21.34 6.76 16.11
C ILE A 99 -19.97 6.35 15.58
N ASN A 100 -19.07 7.30 15.36
CA ASN A 100 -17.70 7.01 14.92
C ASN A 100 -17.00 6.06 15.91
N ARG A 101 -17.10 6.31 17.20
CA ARG A 101 -16.52 5.47 18.25
C ARG A 101 -17.17 4.08 18.28
N LEU A 102 -18.48 3.99 18.14
CA LEU A 102 -19.21 2.71 18.09
C LEU A 102 -18.80 1.85 16.90
N CYS A 103 -18.64 2.44 15.71
CA CYS A 103 -18.13 1.72 14.53
C CYS A 103 -16.72 1.18 14.76
N TYR A 104 -15.86 1.95 15.42
CA TYR A 104 -14.52 1.49 15.79
C TYR A 104 -14.55 0.33 16.80
N ILE A 105 -15.37 0.44 17.85
CA ILE A 105 -15.56 -0.63 18.86
C ILE A 105 -16.04 -1.90 18.15
N ALA A 106 -17.08 -1.80 17.31
CA ALA A 106 -17.64 -2.94 16.60
C ALA A 106 -16.62 -3.67 15.70
N SER A 107 -15.58 -2.98 15.25
CA SER A 107 -14.52 -3.54 14.42
C SER A 107 -13.41 -4.25 15.19
N GLN A 108 -13.36 -4.14 16.52
CA GLN A 108 -12.33 -4.77 17.35
C GLN A 108 -12.37 -6.31 17.25
N PRO A 109 -11.22 -7.00 17.44
CA PRO A 109 -11.15 -8.47 17.27
C PRO A 109 -12.10 -9.27 18.18
N ASP A 110 -12.46 -8.73 19.32
CA ASP A 110 -13.40 -9.35 20.27
C ASP A 110 -14.88 -9.10 19.92
N HIS A 111 -15.16 -8.11 19.08
CA HIS A 111 -16.49 -7.75 18.59
C HIS A 111 -16.75 -8.31 17.19
N PHE A 112 -15.72 -8.35 16.33
CA PHE A 112 -15.84 -8.73 14.93
C PHE A 112 -15.94 -10.25 14.75
N TYR A 113 -17.08 -10.69 14.20
CA TYR A 113 -17.22 -12.06 13.70
C TYR A 113 -18.06 -12.08 12.44
N TYR A 114 -17.41 -12.17 11.27
CA TYR A 114 -17.97 -11.96 9.93
C TYR A 114 -18.53 -10.54 9.68
N ARG A 115 -19.02 -9.87 10.70
CA ARG A 115 -19.55 -8.50 10.68
C ARG A 115 -19.04 -7.74 11.92
N PRO A 116 -18.90 -6.41 11.85
CA PRO A 116 -18.64 -5.59 13.03
C PRO A 116 -19.90 -5.51 13.89
N ARG A 117 -19.83 -5.91 15.15
CA ARG A 117 -21.01 -6.04 16.00
C ARG A 117 -20.86 -5.27 17.30
N LEU A 118 -21.98 -4.81 17.83
CA LEU A 118 -22.11 -4.28 19.17
C LEU A 118 -22.95 -5.22 20.03
N SER A 119 -22.67 -5.29 21.33
CA SER A 119 -23.52 -5.96 22.28
C SER A 119 -24.79 -5.15 22.56
N PHE A 120 -25.85 -5.79 23.08
CA PHE A 120 -27.01 -5.06 23.54
C PHE A 120 -26.70 -4.12 24.71
N ASP A 121 -25.76 -4.46 25.58
CA ASP A 121 -25.33 -3.58 26.69
C ASP A 121 -24.74 -2.28 26.16
N GLU A 122 -23.92 -2.33 25.10
CA GLU A 122 -23.39 -1.15 24.45
C GLU A 122 -24.49 -0.32 23.80
N PHE A 123 -25.43 -0.97 23.11
CA PHE A 123 -26.58 -0.30 22.49
C PHE A 123 -27.46 0.41 23.55
N LEU A 124 -27.70 -0.21 24.68
CA LEU A 124 -28.50 0.38 25.76
C LEU A 124 -27.82 1.60 26.40
N ASN A 125 -26.50 1.70 26.33
CA ASN A 125 -25.71 2.81 26.84
C ASN A 125 -25.50 3.95 25.86
N ILE A 126 -26.01 3.84 24.61
CA ILE A 126 -25.91 4.92 23.61
C ILE A 126 -26.70 6.15 24.11
N SER A 127 -26.08 7.32 24.06
CA SER A 127 -26.61 8.57 24.58
C SER A 127 -27.81 9.12 23.79
N ASP A 128 -28.46 10.14 24.33
CA ASP A 128 -29.54 10.87 23.67
C ASP A 128 -29.07 11.77 22.50
N ASN A 129 -27.75 11.84 22.25
CA ASN A 129 -27.19 12.49 21.06
C ASN A 129 -27.35 11.65 19.80
N VAL A 130 -27.76 10.40 19.93
CA VAL A 130 -27.99 9.45 18.83
C VAL A 130 -29.44 9.02 18.79
N ILE A 131 -30.07 9.15 17.63
CA ILE A 131 -31.40 8.65 17.34
C ILE A 131 -31.31 7.17 17.00
N LYS A 132 -32.08 6.32 17.69
CA LYS A 132 -32.11 4.87 17.54
C LYS A 132 -33.41 4.44 16.85
N ILE A 133 -33.30 3.68 15.75
CA ILE A 133 -34.45 3.25 14.93
C ILE A 133 -34.41 1.74 14.75
N SER A 134 -35.55 1.07 14.77
CA SER A 134 -35.63 -0.40 14.84
C SER A 134 -35.17 -1.17 13.61
N ALA A 135 -34.93 -0.50 12.47
CA ALA A 135 -34.54 -1.08 11.20
C ALA A 135 -35.51 -2.12 10.57
N CYS A 136 -35.02 -2.91 9.60
CA CYS A 136 -35.76 -3.78 8.70
C CYS A 136 -36.17 -5.15 9.34
N LEU A 137 -36.49 -6.16 8.51
CA LEU A 137 -36.79 -7.55 8.94
C LEU A 137 -35.63 -8.27 9.61
N SER A 138 -34.42 -7.71 9.58
CA SER A 138 -33.27 -8.19 10.35
C SER A 138 -33.19 -7.61 11.76
N SER A 139 -34.15 -6.78 12.18
CA SER A 139 -34.25 -6.21 13.53
C SER A 139 -34.36 -7.29 14.61
N PRO A 140 -33.82 -7.05 15.82
CA PRO A 140 -34.06 -7.93 16.95
C PRO A 140 -35.55 -8.07 17.27
N LEU A 141 -36.33 -6.99 17.11
CA LEU A 141 -37.79 -7.00 17.36
C LEU A 141 -38.50 -8.00 16.46
N TYR A 142 -38.19 -8.02 15.14
CA TYR A 142 -38.78 -8.98 14.22
C TYR A 142 -38.33 -10.41 14.52
N THR A 143 -37.03 -10.63 14.66
CA THR A 143 -36.48 -11.97 14.86
C THR A 143 -37.04 -12.61 16.13
N TRP A 144 -37.08 -11.88 17.23
CA TRP A 144 -37.62 -12.40 18.48
C TRP A 144 -39.13 -12.61 18.40
N HIS A 145 -39.92 -11.70 17.75
CA HIS A 145 -41.32 -11.87 17.50
C HIS A 145 -41.61 -13.11 16.64
N LYS A 146 -40.88 -13.34 15.58
CA LYS A 146 -41.05 -14.50 14.68
C LYS A 146 -40.79 -15.83 15.38
N TYR A 147 -39.83 -15.89 16.29
CA TYR A 147 -39.47 -17.10 17.02
C TYR A 147 -40.12 -17.21 18.41
N ALA A 148 -40.87 -16.21 18.87
CA ALA A 148 -41.61 -16.28 20.09
C ALA A 148 -42.69 -17.39 19.98
N ARG A 149 -42.39 -18.52 20.62
CA ARG A 149 -43.45 -19.50 20.90
C ARG A 149 -44.26 -18.91 22.03
N TYR A 150 -45.58 -18.86 21.89
CA TYR A 150 -46.57 -18.29 22.84
C TYR A 150 -46.50 -18.91 24.26
N GLU A 151 -45.60 -19.84 24.51
CA GLU A 151 -45.42 -20.55 25.77
C GLU A 151 -44.30 -20.02 26.67
N ASP A 152 -43.38 -19.17 26.16
CA ASP A 152 -42.28 -18.61 26.93
C ASP A 152 -42.50 -17.11 27.16
N GLY A 153 -43.11 -16.71 28.27
CA GLY A 153 -43.33 -15.32 28.64
C GLY A 153 -42.08 -14.40 28.68
N ASN A 154 -40.91 -14.95 28.64
CA ASN A 154 -39.63 -14.24 28.63
C ASN A 154 -39.29 -13.49 27.32
N LEU A 155 -39.78 -13.92 26.15
CA LEU A 155 -39.47 -13.25 24.89
C LEU A 155 -40.29 -11.96 24.72
N ASP A 156 -41.51 -11.90 25.21
CA ASP A 156 -42.34 -10.69 25.26
C ASP A 156 -41.66 -9.60 26.13
N ASP A 157 -41.01 -9.98 27.22
CA ASP A 157 -40.32 -9.04 28.09
C ASP A 157 -39.05 -8.48 27.44
N LYS A 158 -38.28 -9.30 26.75
CA LYS A 158 -37.10 -8.84 25.96
C LYS A 158 -37.48 -7.83 24.88
N ILE A 159 -38.56 -8.13 24.13
CA ILE A 159 -39.08 -7.23 23.09
C ILE A 159 -39.50 -5.90 23.71
N ARG A 160 -40.22 -5.94 24.83
CA ARG A 160 -40.68 -4.74 25.53
C ARG A 160 -39.49 -3.93 26.07
N ASP A 161 -38.51 -4.57 26.63
CA ASP A 161 -37.33 -3.90 27.19
C ASP A 161 -36.52 -3.19 26.10
N ILE A 162 -36.23 -3.85 24.99
CA ILE A 162 -35.43 -3.25 23.90
C ILE A 162 -36.22 -2.17 23.14
N ALA A 163 -37.54 -2.39 22.94
CA ALA A 163 -38.38 -1.45 22.20
C ALA A 163 -38.38 -0.05 22.80
N ARG A 164 -38.35 0.05 24.14
CA ARG A 164 -38.35 1.35 24.87
C ARG A 164 -37.09 2.18 24.64
N HIS A 165 -36.04 1.58 24.12
CA HIS A 165 -34.78 2.27 23.80
C HIS A 165 -34.77 2.84 22.39
N TYR A 166 -35.70 2.48 21.54
CA TYR A 166 -35.84 3.09 20.20
C TYR A 166 -36.59 4.41 20.29
N ASN A 167 -36.11 5.40 19.54
CA ASN A 167 -36.77 6.67 19.34
C ASN A 167 -37.94 6.55 18.34
N TYR A 168 -37.77 5.65 17.37
CA TYR A 168 -38.76 5.36 16.32
C TYR A 168 -38.78 3.86 16.00
N LEU A 169 -39.98 3.37 15.61
CA LEU A 169 -40.18 2.04 15.06
C LEU A 169 -40.37 2.15 13.55
N GLU A 170 -39.51 1.46 12.79
CA GLU A 170 -39.47 1.57 11.33
C GLU A 170 -40.44 0.62 10.66
N ILE A 171 -41.41 1.18 9.91
CA ILE A 171 -42.27 0.42 9.00
C ILE A 171 -41.79 0.57 7.57
N GLN A 172 -41.88 -0.48 6.78
CA GLN A 172 -41.39 -0.52 5.39
C GLN A 172 -42.54 -0.86 4.41
N PRO A 173 -42.50 -0.31 3.16
CA PRO A 173 -43.60 -0.38 2.20
C PRO A 173 -43.58 -1.64 1.32
N HIS A 174 -42.73 -2.64 1.59
CA HIS A 174 -42.57 -3.80 0.73
C HIS A 174 -43.84 -4.67 0.69
N ASP A 175 -44.26 -5.06 -0.54
CA ASP A 175 -45.42 -5.89 -0.80
C ASP A 175 -45.08 -7.39 -0.54
N ASP A 176 -44.92 -7.71 0.71
CA ASP A 176 -44.55 -9.03 1.22
C ASP A 176 -45.33 -9.34 2.50
N ALA A 177 -45.84 -10.58 2.61
CA ALA A 177 -46.68 -10.99 3.74
C ALA A 177 -45.95 -10.99 5.11
N GLU A 178 -44.62 -11.23 5.14
CA GLU A 178 -43.82 -11.11 6.37
C GLU A 178 -43.65 -9.63 6.77
N GLN A 179 -43.39 -8.76 5.81
CA GLN A 179 -43.29 -7.30 6.05
C GLN A 179 -44.60 -6.72 6.53
N GLU A 180 -45.71 -7.08 5.90
CA GLU A 180 -47.06 -6.62 6.33
C GLU A 180 -47.36 -7.05 7.79
N ARG A 181 -47.06 -8.29 8.14
CA ARG A 181 -47.22 -8.80 9.50
C ARG A 181 -46.34 -8.08 10.50
N TYR A 182 -45.11 -7.80 10.12
CA TYR A 182 -44.19 -7.04 10.97
C TYR A 182 -44.65 -5.60 11.17
N ASN A 183 -45.07 -4.92 10.13
CA ASN A 183 -45.62 -3.56 10.23
C ASN A 183 -46.84 -3.52 11.20
N ARG A 184 -47.76 -4.46 11.11
CA ARG A 184 -48.89 -4.58 12.06
C ARG A 184 -48.44 -4.81 13.50
N PHE A 185 -47.43 -5.60 13.71
CA PHE A 185 -46.80 -5.82 15.02
C PHE A 185 -46.17 -4.51 15.54
N LEU A 186 -45.41 -3.79 14.73
CA LEU A 186 -44.82 -2.51 15.12
C LEU A 186 -45.86 -1.42 15.43
N ILE A 187 -46.96 -1.39 14.72
CA ILE A 187 -48.10 -0.48 15.02
C ILE A 187 -48.64 -0.76 16.41
N ALA A 188 -48.94 -2.03 16.73
CA ALA A 188 -49.42 -2.42 18.05
C ALA A 188 -48.39 -2.13 19.15
N LEU A 189 -47.10 -2.25 18.87
CA LEU A 189 -46.02 -1.92 19.78
C LEU A 189 -45.90 -0.39 19.99
N SER A 190 -46.02 0.39 18.92
CA SER A 190 -46.10 1.85 18.91
C SER A 190 -47.20 2.36 19.84
N ASP A 191 -48.41 1.84 19.66
CA ASP A 191 -49.59 2.18 20.48
C ASP A 191 -49.34 1.82 21.96
N SER A 192 -48.74 0.67 22.22
CA SER A 192 -48.54 0.17 23.58
C SER A 192 -47.50 0.98 24.38
N PHE A 193 -46.47 1.50 23.73
CA PHE A 193 -45.35 2.20 24.35
C PHE A 193 -45.24 3.69 24.01
N ASN A 194 -46.17 4.20 23.19
CA ASN A 194 -46.15 5.58 22.69
C ASN A 194 -44.82 5.94 22.02
N ILE A 195 -44.30 5.01 21.17
CA ILE A 195 -43.11 5.22 20.36
C ILE A 195 -43.55 5.56 18.93
N PRO A 196 -43.19 6.70 18.35
CA PRO A 196 -43.61 7.08 17.02
C PRO A 196 -43.12 6.10 15.94
N LEU A 197 -43.95 5.83 14.94
CA LEU A 197 -43.59 5.13 13.73
C LEU A 197 -42.79 6.04 12.80
N ILE A 198 -41.89 5.47 12.01
CA ILE A 198 -41.15 6.16 10.95
C ILE A 198 -41.07 5.25 9.73
N VAL A 199 -41.02 5.83 8.53
CA VAL A 199 -40.89 5.04 7.31
C VAL A 199 -39.44 4.90 6.90
N GLY A 200 -38.96 3.64 6.75
CA GLY A 200 -37.72 3.29 6.09
C GLY A 200 -37.97 2.64 4.72
N THR A 201 -37.03 2.78 3.82
CA THR A 201 -37.12 2.22 2.46
C THR A 201 -36.02 1.20 2.16
N ASP A 202 -35.05 1.06 3.05
CA ASP A 202 -33.90 0.14 2.91
C ASP A 202 -33.32 0.20 1.49
N THR A 203 -33.03 1.42 1.05
CA THR A 203 -32.68 1.71 -0.34
C THR A 203 -31.28 1.25 -0.68
N HIS A 204 -31.14 0.37 -1.68
CA HIS A 204 -29.86 -0.15 -2.15
C HIS A 204 -29.54 0.23 -3.59
N SER A 205 -30.48 0.85 -4.31
CA SER A 205 -30.30 1.22 -5.71
C SER A 205 -31.04 2.50 -6.07
N ILE A 206 -30.46 3.34 -6.93
CA ILE A 206 -31.10 4.57 -7.36
C ILE A 206 -32.34 4.30 -8.25
N ASN A 207 -32.29 3.22 -9.02
CA ASN A 207 -33.36 2.83 -9.95
C ASN A 207 -33.24 1.31 -10.29
N GLN A 208 -34.19 0.82 -11.09
CA GLN A 208 -34.27 -0.58 -11.49
C GLN A 208 -33.03 -1.07 -12.23
N TYR A 209 -32.40 -0.24 -13.07
CA TYR A 209 -31.17 -0.60 -13.78
C TYR A 209 -30.02 -0.88 -12.79
N LYS A 210 -29.86 -0.02 -11.79
CA LYS A 210 -28.82 -0.24 -10.74
C LYS A 210 -29.16 -1.42 -9.84
N ALA A 211 -30.46 -1.71 -9.61
CA ALA A 211 -30.88 -2.93 -8.89
C ALA A 211 -30.48 -4.21 -9.66
N GLU A 212 -30.66 -4.22 -10.99
CA GLU A 212 -30.18 -5.34 -11.81
C GLU A 212 -28.66 -5.45 -11.77
N CYS A 213 -27.92 -4.34 -11.79
CA CYS A 213 -26.46 -4.34 -11.65
C CYS A 213 -26.01 -4.85 -10.27
N ARG A 214 -26.70 -4.48 -9.18
CA ARG A 214 -26.50 -5.02 -7.83
C ARG A 214 -26.58 -6.56 -7.83
N THR A 215 -27.67 -7.10 -8.38
CA THR A 215 -27.86 -8.57 -8.49
C THR A 215 -26.74 -9.22 -9.28
N MET A 216 -26.31 -8.60 -10.39
CA MET A 216 -25.19 -9.12 -11.18
C MET A 216 -23.86 -9.05 -10.42
N LEU A 217 -23.60 -8.01 -9.64
CA LEU A 217 -22.43 -7.92 -8.79
C LEU A 217 -22.41 -9.03 -7.74
N GLN A 218 -23.53 -9.30 -7.09
CA GLN A 218 -23.69 -10.37 -6.11
C GLN A 218 -23.44 -11.74 -6.75
N TYR A 219 -24.06 -12.03 -7.89
CA TYR A 219 -23.85 -13.28 -8.62
C TYR A 219 -22.39 -13.48 -9.06
N SER A 220 -21.66 -12.40 -9.38
CA SER A 220 -20.25 -12.49 -9.72
C SER A 220 -19.38 -13.03 -8.58
N LYS A 221 -19.85 -12.85 -7.34
CA LYS A 221 -19.18 -13.28 -6.09
C LYS A 221 -19.82 -14.51 -5.45
N ASN A 222 -20.79 -15.15 -6.12
CA ASN A 222 -21.59 -16.27 -5.60
C ASN A 222 -22.33 -15.92 -4.30
N ILE A 223 -22.81 -14.69 -4.22
CA ILE A 223 -23.67 -14.23 -3.11
C ILE A 223 -25.11 -14.36 -3.56
N ASP A 224 -25.92 -15.05 -2.76
CA ASP A 224 -27.35 -15.24 -2.96
C ASP A 224 -28.09 -14.82 -1.70
N PHE A 225 -28.84 -13.75 -1.77
CA PHE A 225 -29.79 -13.36 -0.72
C PHE A 225 -31.18 -13.94 -1.06
N ALA A 226 -31.50 -15.08 -0.46
CA ALA A 226 -32.67 -15.89 -0.83
C ALA A 226 -34.04 -15.19 -0.66
N ASN A 227 -34.11 -14.07 0.06
CA ASN A 227 -35.37 -13.39 0.40
C ASN A 227 -35.49 -11.94 -0.13
N GLU A 228 -34.42 -11.36 -0.70
CA GLU A 228 -34.40 -9.96 -1.14
C GLU A 228 -34.79 -9.79 -2.62
N ASP A 229 -34.82 -10.87 -3.40
CA ASP A 229 -35.18 -10.84 -4.84
C ASP A 229 -36.64 -10.36 -5.09
N THR A 230 -37.45 -10.30 -4.03
CA THR A 230 -38.86 -9.89 -4.10
C THR A 230 -39.07 -8.44 -3.68
N PHE A 231 -38.10 -7.79 -3.03
CA PHE A 231 -38.24 -6.41 -2.54
C PHE A 231 -37.80 -5.40 -3.58
N ASP A 232 -38.56 -4.33 -3.73
CA ASP A 232 -38.18 -3.17 -4.52
C ASP A 232 -37.38 -2.19 -3.64
N LEU A 233 -36.05 -2.35 -3.59
CA LEU A 233 -35.10 -1.55 -2.80
C LEU A 233 -34.58 -0.34 -3.59
N THR A 234 -35.36 0.18 -4.55
CA THR A 234 -34.99 1.39 -5.31
C THR A 234 -35.43 2.66 -4.60
N TYR A 235 -34.77 3.77 -4.92
CA TYR A 235 -35.08 5.10 -4.36
C TYR A 235 -36.49 5.55 -4.78
N LYS A 236 -37.33 5.93 -3.85
CA LYS A 236 -38.76 6.28 -4.08
C LYS A 236 -39.00 7.78 -4.01
N SER A 237 -39.89 8.26 -4.83
CA SER A 237 -40.57 9.54 -4.62
C SER A 237 -41.65 9.41 -3.53
N TYR A 238 -42.13 10.54 -3.02
CA TYR A 238 -43.22 10.54 -2.04
C TYR A 238 -44.48 9.83 -2.55
N ASP A 239 -44.87 10.08 -3.81
CA ASP A 239 -46.09 9.49 -4.40
C ASP A 239 -45.91 7.96 -4.57
N GLU A 240 -44.76 7.49 -5.07
CA GLU A 240 -44.43 6.05 -5.17
C GLU A 240 -44.49 5.36 -3.81
N LEU A 241 -43.96 6.03 -2.77
CA LEU A 241 -43.99 5.50 -1.40
C LEU A 241 -45.42 5.35 -0.86
N CYS A 242 -46.27 6.34 -1.11
CA CYS A 242 -47.69 6.26 -0.75
C CYS A 242 -48.42 5.13 -1.51
N ASP A 243 -48.15 4.98 -2.82
CA ASP A 243 -48.75 3.92 -3.64
C ASP A 243 -48.34 2.52 -3.16
N MET A 244 -47.13 2.36 -2.69
CA MET A 244 -46.64 1.10 -2.13
C MET A 244 -47.37 0.75 -0.84
N PHE A 245 -47.57 1.69 0.09
CA PHE A 245 -48.33 1.44 1.32
C PHE A 245 -49.81 1.20 1.06
N GLU A 246 -50.43 1.88 0.07
CA GLU A 246 -51.81 1.61 -0.35
C GLU A 246 -51.96 0.17 -0.88
N LYS A 247 -51.01 -0.33 -1.66
CA LYS A 247 -51.01 -1.73 -2.14
C LYS A 247 -50.82 -2.73 -1.00
N GLN A 248 -49.98 -2.41 -0.01
CA GLN A 248 -49.80 -3.22 1.19
C GLN A 248 -51.07 -3.24 2.07
N GLY A 249 -52.01 -2.31 1.86
CA GLY A 249 -53.26 -2.23 2.60
C GLY A 249 -53.14 -1.68 4.03
N LEU A 250 -52.10 -0.87 4.27
CA LEU A 250 -51.91 -0.18 5.55
C LEU A 250 -52.83 1.04 5.61
N ASP A 251 -53.33 1.38 6.84
CA ASP A 251 -54.18 2.55 7.06
C ASP A 251 -53.42 3.84 6.64
N LYS A 252 -54.14 4.66 5.87
CA LYS A 252 -53.61 5.89 5.29
C LYS A 252 -53.13 6.92 6.32
N GLU A 253 -53.82 7.05 7.42
CA GLU A 253 -53.47 8.01 8.47
C GLU A 253 -52.13 7.57 9.13
N ILE A 254 -51.96 6.28 9.36
CA ILE A 254 -50.76 5.70 9.99
C ILE A 254 -49.51 5.91 9.12
N TYR A 255 -49.54 5.52 7.82
CA TYR A 255 -48.34 5.66 7.00
C TYR A 255 -48.02 7.10 6.63
N LEU A 256 -49.04 7.99 6.49
CA LEU A 256 -48.79 9.42 6.26
C LEU A 256 -48.14 10.10 7.47
N GLU A 257 -48.54 9.74 8.69
CA GLU A 257 -47.89 10.19 9.92
C GLU A 257 -46.45 9.67 9.98
N ALA A 258 -46.23 8.39 9.72
CA ALA A 258 -44.89 7.78 9.71
C ALA A 258 -43.95 8.38 8.64
N ILE A 259 -44.48 8.72 7.47
CA ILE A 259 -43.76 9.47 6.42
C ILE A 259 -43.36 10.86 6.93
N ASN A 260 -44.34 11.59 7.56
CA ASN A 260 -44.06 12.92 8.10
C ASN A 260 -43.04 12.89 9.23
N ASN A 261 -42.96 11.82 9.98
CA ASN A 261 -42.01 11.65 11.07
C ASN A 261 -40.56 11.60 10.57
N THR A 262 -40.32 11.26 9.28
CA THR A 262 -38.97 11.39 8.67
C THR A 262 -38.52 12.85 8.59
N ASN A 263 -39.46 13.78 8.29
CA ASN A 263 -39.18 15.22 8.28
C ASN A 263 -38.95 15.74 9.70
N ILE A 264 -39.77 15.35 10.66
CA ILE A 264 -39.65 15.74 12.08
C ILE A 264 -38.32 15.24 12.64
N MET A 265 -37.96 14.02 12.34
CA MET A 265 -36.64 13.46 12.70
C MET A 265 -35.52 14.31 12.14
N ALA A 266 -35.55 14.61 10.83
CA ALA A 266 -34.48 15.39 10.17
C ALA A 266 -34.42 16.86 10.66
N GLU A 267 -35.57 17.44 11.04
CA GLU A 267 -35.62 18.78 11.64
C GLU A 267 -35.02 18.79 13.05
N SER A 268 -35.09 17.67 13.77
CA SER A 268 -34.47 17.52 15.10
C SER A 268 -32.97 17.37 15.09
N VAL A 269 -32.37 17.07 13.93
CA VAL A 269 -30.92 16.95 13.76
C VAL A 269 -30.30 18.32 13.57
N GLU A 270 -29.29 18.60 14.37
CA GLU A 270 -28.46 19.81 14.25
C GLU A 270 -27.47 19.66 13.08
N ASP A 271 -27.26 20.74 12.34
CA ASP A 271 -26.20 20.76 11.32
C ASP A 271 -24.84 21.00 11.97
N PHE A 272 -23.75 20.59 11.28
CA PHE A 272 -22.40 20.78 11.78
C PHE A 272 -21.44 21.09 10.62
N GLU A 273 -20.37 21.79 10.92
CA GLU A 273 -19.32 22.12 9.97
C GLU A 273 -18.10 21.20 10.19
N LEU A 274 -17.44 20.81 9.08
CA LEU A 274 -16.19 20.08 9.14
C LEU A 274 -15.06 21.04 9.51
N ASP A 275 -14.24 20.65 10.47
CA ASP A 275 -13.01 21.37 10.77
C ASP A 275 -11.96 21.10 9.68
N THR A 276 -11.72 22.11 8.84
CA THR A 276 -10.72 22.11 7.77
C THR A 276 -9.43 22.83 8.15
N SER A 277 -9.21 23.14 9.41
CA SER A 277 -7.94 23.73 9.88
C SER A 277 -6.78 22.73 9.71
N PHE A 278 -5.54 23.23 9.54
CA PHE A 278 -4.35 22.38 9.51
C PHE A 278 -4.12 21.68 10.85
N LYS A 279 -3.95 20.36 10.82
CA LYS A 279 -3.77 19.53 12.01
C LYS A 279 -2.31 19.08 12.16
N TYR A 280 -1.40 20.05 12.05
CA TYR A 280 0.02 19.79 12.31
C TYR A 280 0.25 19.31 13.75
N PRO A 281 1.23 18.44 13.99
CA PRO A 281 1.59 18.05 15.34
C PRO A 281 2.04 19.24 16.17
N ILE A 282 1.67 19.24 17.43
CA ILE A 282 2.07 20.22 18.45
C ILE A 282 2.89 19.46 19.49
N LEU A 283 4.18 19.75 19.61
CA LEU A 283 5.09 19.02 20.51
C LEU A 283 5.34 19.74 21.84
N TYR A 284 5.52 21.05 21.78
CA TYR A 284 5.84 21.92 22.93
C TYR A 284 4.83 23.08 23.09
N GLY A 285 3.66 22.94 22.50
CA GLY A 285 2.62 23.96 22.54
C GLY A 285 3.04 25.23 21.80
N GLU A 286 2.79 26.38 22.39
CA GLU A 286 3.18 27.70 21.84
C GLU A 286 4.69 27.91 21.67
N GLN A 287 5.51 26.99 22.23
CA GLN A 287 6.99 27.10 22.19
C GLN A 287 7.60 26.38 20.98
N ASP A 288 6.82 25.69 20.14
CA ASP A 288 7.34 24.93 19.00
C ASP A 288 8.27 25.73 18.10
N GLU A 289 7.95 26.98 17.82
CA GLU A 289 8.78 27.87 17.00
C GLU A 289 10.13 28.20 17.67
N GLN A 290 10.10 28.51 18.96
CA GLN A 290 11.32 28.82 19.70
C GLN A 290 12.22 27.57 19.78
N VAL A 291 11.66 26.41 20.09
CA VAL A 291 12.40 25.14 20.16
C VAL A 291 13.00 24.79 18.82
N LEU A 292 12.27 25.00 17.72
CA LEU A 292 12.79 24.80 16.35
C LEU A 292 14.00 25.71 16.10
N LEU A 293 13.91 27.00 16.42
CA LEU A 293 15.00 27.97 16.23
C LEU A 293 16.24 27.58 17.07
N GLU A 294 16.05 27.15 18.31
CA GLU A 294 17.14 26.69 19.17
C GLU A 294 17.81 25.41 18.63
N THR A 295 17.00 24.46 18.14
CA THR A 295 17.45 23.25 17.49
C THR A 295 18.30 23.58 16.26
N LEU A 296 17.83 24.48 15.39
CA LEU A 296 18.56 24.89 14.20
C LEU A 296 19.88 25.54 14.51
N ARG A 297 19.93 26.42 15.53
CA ARG A 297 21.18 27.06 16.01
C ARG A 297 22.20 26.03 16.51
N LYS A 298 21.73 25.05 17.28
CA LYS A 298 22.55 23.95 17.79
C LYS A 298 23.12 23.13 16.62
N LYS A 299 22.28 22.66 15.72
CA LYS A 299 22.65 21.83 14.56
C LYS A 299 23.56 22.58 13.58
N TYR A 300 23.30 23.87 13.32
CA TYR A 300 24.17 24.69 12.50
C TYR A 300 25.59 24.78 13.10
N ASN A 301 25.70 25.05 14.42
CA ASN A 301 26.99 25.10 15.08
C ASN A 301 27.73 23.75 15.07
N GLU A 302 27.04 22.65 15.23
CA GLU A 302 27.61 21.29 15.12
C GLU A 302 28.16 21.03 13.72
N LYS A 303 27.37 21.28 12.66
CA LYS A 303 27.78 21.13 11.27
C LYS A 303 28.93 22.09 10.89
N ALA A 304 28.94 23.34 11.40
CA ALA A 304 30.01 24.29 11.16
C ALA A 304 31.32 23.85 11.83
N LYS A 305 31.26 23.34 13.08
CA LYS A 305 32.44 22.81 13.78
C LYS A 305 33.00 21.56 13.10
N ALA A 306 32.13 20.72 12.54
CA ALA A 306 32.54 19.54 11.79
C ALA A 306 33.06 19.86 10.38
N GLY A 307 33.04 21.12 9.95
CA GLY A 307 33.48 21.54 8.61
C GLY A 307 32.51 21.14 7.48
N ILE A 308 31.30 20.70 7.81
CA ILE A 308 30.26 20.31 6.86
C ILE A 308 29.67 21.53 6.15
N ILE A 309 29.45 22.62 6.89
CA ILE A 309 28.91 23.85 6.39
C ILE A 309 30.04 24.84 6.09
N ASN A 310 30.01 25.48 4.92
CA ASN A 310 30.93 26.56 4.58
C ASN A 310 30.55 27.85 5.32
N THR A 311 31.28 28.15 6.40
CA THR A 311 31.05 29.32 7.26
C THR A 311 31.21 30.66 6.52
N ALA A 312 31.94 30.72 5.40
CA ALA A 312 32.03 31.93 4.56
C ALA A 312 30.66 32.28 3.93
N LYS A 313 29.75 31.33 3.84
CA LYS A 313 28.35 31.52 3.38
C LYS A 313 27.35 31.70 4.52
N ALA A 314 27.78 31.93 5.77
CA ALA A 314 26.91 31.98 6.96
C ALA A 314 25.73 32.96 6.79
N LYS A 315 25.93 34.09 6.12
CA LYS A 315 24.85 35.04 5.83
C LYS A 315 23.78 34.42 4.95
N LYS A 316 24.15 33.67 3.89
CA LYS A 316 23.21 33.00 2.97
C LYS A 316 22.36 31.95 3.69
N TYR A 317 22.99 31.17 4.58
CA TYR A 317 22.27 30.19 5.43
C TYR A 317 21.28 30.92 6.36
N GLY A 318 21.72 31.97 7.05
CA GLY A 318 20.88 32.75 7.97
C GLY A 318 19.70 33.45 7.28
N ASP A 319 19.90 34.00 6.08
CA ASP A 319 18.84 34.66 5.31
C ASP A 319 17.77 33.67 4.88
N LYS A 320 18.17 32.47 4.37
CA LYS A 320 17.25 31.38 4.02
C LYS A 320 16.44 30.87 5.22
N VAL A 321 17.11 30.59 6.34
CA VAL A 321 16.43 30.13 7.57
C VAL A 321 15.39 31.15 8.04
N LYS A 322 15.68 32.46 8.01
CA LYS A 322 14.72 33.49 8.39
C LYS A 322 13.49 33.51 7.48
N GLU A 323 13.72 33.40 6.16
CA GLU A 323 12.64 33.34 5.17
C GLU A 323 11.73 32.16 5.45
N GLU A 324 12.31 30.98 5.60
CA GLU A 324 11.59 29.72 5.80
C GLU A 324 10.82 29.68 7.14
N LEU A 325 11.45 30.11 8.24
CA LEU A 325 10.78 30.20 9.54
C LEU A 325 9.59 31.18 9.52
N SER A 326 9.69 32.28 8.78
CA SER A 326 8.57 33.23 8.62
C SER A 326 7.37 32.55 7.91
N VAL A 327 7.64 31.70 6.92
CA VAL A 327 6.58 30.94 6.25
C VAL A 327 6.01 29.88 7.17
N PHE A 328 6.85 29.08 7.84
CA PHE A 328 6.41 28.03 8.77
C PHE A 328 5.58 28.56 9.93
N HIS A 329 5.94 29.74 10.45
CA HIS A 329 5.13 30.44 11.45
C HIS A 329 3.71 30.75 10.93
N LYS A 330 3.61 31.33 9.74
CA LYS A 330 2.31 31.70 9.14
C LYS A 330 1.40 30.50 8.87
N VAL A 331 1.97 29.35 8.50
CA VAL A 331 1.21 28.13 8.19
C VAL A 331 1.13 27.15 9.36
N GLY A 332 1.73 27.45 10.53
CA GLY A 332 1.69 26.60 11.73
C GLY A 332 2.52 25.31 11.65
N MET A 333 3.56 25.26 10.81
CA MET A 333 4.29 24.03 10.47
C MET A 333 5.48 23.71 11.39
N SER A 334 5.77 24.54 12.39
CA SER A 334 6.97 24.40 13.25
C SER A 334 7.01 23.10 14.01
N GLY A 335 5.88 22.67 14.60
CA GLY A 335 5.79 21.37 15.30
C GLY A 335 5.98 20.16 14.37
N PHE A 336 5.53 20.27 13.12
CA PHE A 336 5.75 19.23 12.11
C PHE A 336 7.24 19.08 11.76
N MET A 337 7.95 20.20 11.55
CA MET A 337 9.39 20.17 11.29
C MET A 337 10.17 19.60 12.49
N LEU A 338 9.78 19.94 13.71
CA LEU A 338 10.38 19.37 14.93
C LEU A 338 10.16 17.86 15.01
N PHE A 339 8.93 17.41 14.78
CA PHE A 339 8.63 15.98 14.81
C PHE A 339 9.40 15.19 13.74
N MET A 340 9.47 15.71 12.53
CA MET A 340 10.25 15.07 11.46
C MET A 340 11.72 14.97 11.83
N SER A 341 12.32 16.02 12.42
CA SER A 341 13.71 15.99 12.90
C SER A 341 13.92 14.97 14.03
N GLU A 342 12.97 14.87 14.98
CA GLU A 342 12.98 13.89 16.07
C GLU A 342 12.94 12.45 15.51
N MET A 343 11.99 12.16 14.63
CA MET A 343 11.82 10.84 14.00
C MET A 343 13.05 10.42 13.19
N ILE A 344 13.63 11.31 12.41
CA ILE A 344 14.82 11.03 11.60
C ILE A 344 16.05 10.78 12.51
N THR A 345 16.20 11.56 13.57
CA THR A 345 17.25 11.32 14.57
C THR A 345 17.11 9.94 15.18
N TRP A 346 15.89 9.58 15.58
CA TRP A 346 15.59 8.23 16.08
C TRP A 346 15.91 7.13 15.07
N CYS A 347 15.60 7.33 13.79
CA CYS A 347 15.96 6.37 12.73
C CYS A 347 17.46 6.10 12.69
N TRP A 348 18.28 7.15 12.70
CA TRP A 348 19.75 7.00 12.70
C TRP A 348 20.29 6.34 13.96
N GLU A 349 19.74 6.67 15.14
CA GLU A 349 20.11 6.04 16.41
C GLU A 349 19.77 4.55 16.47
N ASN A 350 18.73 4.13 15.73
CA ASN A 350 18.30 2.73 15.64
C ASN A 350 18.81 2.00 14.38
N ASN A 351 19.85 2.52 13.73
CA ASN A 351 20.43 1.93 12.52
C ASN A 351 19.43 1.76 11.36
N ILE A 352 18.51 2.70 11.23
CA ILE A 352 17.57 2.80 10.11
C ILE A 352 18.04 3.90 9.19
N PRO A 353 18.84 3.61 8.16
CA PRO A 353 19.30 4.64 7.22
C PRO A 353 18.14 5.12 6.37
N ILE A 354 18.20 6.40 6.06
CA ILE A 354 17.24 7.09 5.20
C ILE A 354 17.89 7.57 3.91
N GLY A 355 17.10 7.74 2.87
CA GLY A 355 17.54 8.36 1.61
C GLY A 355 17.95 9.81 1.79
N TYR A 356 18.74 10.35 0.86
CA TYR A 356 19.25 11.73 0.97
C TYR A 356 18.15 12.77 0.93
N CYS A 357 17.14 12.58 0.08
CA CYS A 357 15.98 13.43 -0.06
C CYS A 357 14.94 12.79 -0.99
N ARG A 358 13.68 13.04 -0.70
CA ARG A 358 12.57 12.74 -1.60
C ARG A 358 11.63 13.94 -1.71
N GLY A 359 11.12 14.21 -2.91
CA GLY A 359 10.14 15.27 -3.10
C GLY A 359 10.73 16.67 -3.07
N SER A 360 9.92 17.61 -2.67
CA SER A 360 10.26 19.05 -2.70
C SER A 360 11.03 19.55 -1.48
N VAL A 361 11.04 18.77 -0.38
CA VAL A 361 11.67 19.17 0.90
C VAL A 361 13.17 19.45 0.78
N GLY A 362 13.86 18.88 -0.22
CA GLY A 362 15.27 19.18 -0.53
C GLY A 362 15.56 20.63 -0.88
N GLY A 363 14.54 21.48 -1.00
CA GLY A 363 14.70 22.94 -1.15
C GLY A 363 14.76 23.71 0.17
N SER A 364 14.51 23.04 1.32
CA SER A 364 14.45 23.69 2.63
C SER A 364 15.77 23.61 3.36
N GLU A 365 16.29 24.80 3.71
CA GLU A 365 17.47 24.96 4.56
C GLU A 365 17.19 24.52 6.00
N VAL A 366 15.98 24.79 6.50
CA VAL A 366 15.53 24.32 7.81
C VAL A 366 15.52 22.79 7.85
N ALA A 367 15.02 22.13 6.80
CA ALA A 367 15.02 20.67 6.71
C ALA A 367 16.45 20.09 6.66
N TYR A 368 17.37 20.73 5.94
CA TYR A 368 18.78 20.30 5.91
C TYR A 368 19.48 20.49 7.26
N LEU A 369 19.29 21.64 7.89
CA LEU A 369 19.92 21.92 9.20
C LEU A 369 19.36 21.03 10.30
N SER A 370 18.08 20.66 10.25
CA SER A 370 17.45 19.76 11.22
C SER A 370 17.61 18.28 10.89
N ASP A 371 18.45 17.92 9.91
CA ASP A 371 18.75 16.55 9.44
C ASP A 371 17.57 15.81 8.81
N ILE A 372 16.48 16.49 8.46
CA ILE A 372 15.33 15.89 7.76
C ILE A 372 15.73 15.43 6.34
N THR A 373 16.60 16.20 5.68
CA THR A 373 17.19 15.88 4.38
C THR A 373 18.70 16.07 4.41
N ASP A 374 19.40 15.34 3.54
CA ASP A 374 20.86 15.45 3.40
C ASP A 374 21.26 16.26 2.13
N VAL A 375 20.32 16.98 1.55
CA VAL A 375 20.56 17.90 0.42
C VAL A 375 20.69 19.33 0.94
N ASP A 376 21.88 19.91 0.84
CA ASP A 376 22.16 21.30 1.21
C ASP A 376 21.69 22.27 0.11
N PRO A 377 20.64 23.09 0.33
CA PRO A 377 20.14 24.03 -0.69
C PRO A 377 21.12 25.11 -1.10
N VAL A 378 22.06 25.46 -0.22
CA VAL A 378 23.11 26.47 -0.52
C VAL A 378 24.17 25.90 -1.45
N VAL A 379 24.42 24.60 -1.38
CA VAL A 379 25.40 23.89 -2.23
C VAL A 379 24.76 23.48 -3.57
N TRP A 380 23.59 22.87 -3.54
CA TRP A 380 22.96 22.26 -4.71
C TRP A 380 22.01 23.18 -5.47
N GLY A 381 21.71 24.38 -4.95
CA GLY A 381 20.84 25.35 -5.62
C GLY A 381 19.37 24.98 -5.68
N THR A 382 18.94 24.11 -4.77
CA THR A 382 17.53 23.74 -4.62
C THR A 382 16.69 24.87 -4.01
N MET A 383 15.37 24.89 -4.23
CA MET A 383 14.52 26.04 -3.97
C MET A 383 13.41 25.77 -2.95
N PHE A 384 13.34 26.61 -1.89
CA PHE A 384 12.35 26.51 -0.83
C PHE A 384 10.91 26.77 -1.31
N SER A 385 10.71 27.78 -2.18
CA SER A 385 9.39 28.15 -2.70
C SER A 385 8.66 26.97 -3.38
N ARG A 386 9.42 25.99 -3.87
CA ARG A 386 8.87 24.76 -4.43
C ARG A 386 8.33 23.80 -3.35
N PHE A 387 8.88 23.82 -2.15
CA PHE A 387 8.45 23.01 -1.02
C PHE A 387 7.27 23.64 -0.29
N CYS A 388 7.42 24.88 0.18
CA CYS A 388 6.41 25.58 0.96
C CYS A 388 6.37 27.08 0.59
N ASN A 389 5.18 27.68 0.63
CA ASN A 389 4.99 29.12 0.49
C ASN A 389 3.72 29.56 1.25
N GLU A 390 3.63 30.84 1.60
CA GLU A 390 2.58 31.40 2.45
C GLU A 390 1.16 31.38 1.82
N HIS A 391 1.05 31.20 0.50
CA HIS A 391 -0.21 31.15 -0.22
C HIS A 391 -0.68 29.71 -0.49
N ARG A 392 0.08 28.73 -0.03
CA ARG A 392 -0.23 27.33 -0.25
C ARG A 392 -1.34 26.88 0.69
N LYS A 393 -2.43 26.37 0.14
CA LYS A 393 -3.54 25.78 0.90
C LYS A 393 -3.35 24.28 1.20
N GLU A 394 -2.32 23.67 0.66
CA GLU A 394 -2.01 22.25 0.80
C GLU A 394 -0.84 22.09 1.79
N ILE A 395 -0.88 21.05 2.60
CA ILE A 395 0.21 20.64 3.49
C ILE A 395 1.47 20.37 2.65
N GLY A 396 2.64 20.87 3.10
CA GLY A 396 3.91 20.51 2.47
C GLY A 396 4.28 19.07 2.81
N ASP A 397 4.33 18.19 1.81
CA ASP A 397 4.67 16.77 2.00
C ASP A 397 6.18 16.61 2.26
N ILE A 398 6.51 15.83 3.30
CA ILE A 398 7.87 15.38 3.58
C ILE A 398 7.88 13.85 3.46
N ASP A 399 8.32 13.39 2.31
CA ASP A 399 8.48 11.97 2.03
C ASP A 399 9.84 11.46 2.55
N ILE A 400 9.86 10.29 3.16
CA ILE A 400 11.08 9.66 3.67
C ILE A 400 11.28 8.29 3.02
N ASP A 401 12.42 8.11 2.35
CA ASP A 401 12.84 6.81 1.83
C ASP A 401 13.60 6.05 2.91
N VAL A 402 13.12 4.85 3.25
CA VAL A 402 13.77 3.92 4.17
C VAL A 402 13.97 2.55 3.53
N SER A 403 14.75 1.71 4.16
CA SER A 403 14.85 0.30 3.79
C SER A 403 13.48 -0.39 3.95
N PRO A 404 12.96 -1.13 2.94
CA PRO A 404 11.63 -1.75 2.98
C PRO A 404 11.39 -2.65 4.19
N ASP A 405 12.40 -3.38 4.65
CA ASP A 405 12.35 -4.27 5.81
C ASP A 405 12.28 -3.54 7.16
N GLN A 406 12.62 -2.26 7.20
CA GLN A 406 12.61 -1.43 8.41
C GLN A 406 11.46 -0.43 8.48
N ARG A 407 10.66 -0.30 7.42
CA ARG A 407 9.55 0.67 7.34
C ARG A 407 8.54 0.51 8.48
N ALA A 408 8.21 -0.73 8.84
CA ALA A 408 7.27 -1.02 9.91
C ALA A 408 7.75 -0.50 11.28
N LEU A 409 9.06 -0.47 11.53
CA LEU A 409 9.62 0.08 12.78
C LEU A 409 9.38 1.58 12.89
N VAL A 410 9.48 2.30 11.76
CA VAL A 410 9.23 3.76 11.73
C VAL A 410 7.75 4.06 11.96
N TYR A 411 6.85 3.27 11.36
CA TYR A 411 5.41 3.40 11.65
C TYR A 411 5.10 3.12 13.12
N GLN A 412 5.72 2.10 13.71
CA GLN A 412 5.53 1.80 15.13
C GLN A 412 6.00 2.97 16.00
N TYR A 413 7.15 3.59 15.69
CA TYR A 413 7.62 4.79 16.37
C TYR A 413 6.60 5.94 16.33
N ILE A 414 5.98 6.18 15.17
CA ILE A 414 4.94 7.22 15.02
C ILE A 414 3.73 6.88 15.92
N ILE A 415 3.29 5.62 15.91
CA ILE A 415 2.16 5.15 16.72
C ILE A 415 2.48 5.30 18.23
N ASP A 416 3.66 4.89 18.64
CA ASP A 416 4.09 4.98 20.05
C ASP A 416 4.20 6.44 20.52
N ARG A 417 4.57 7.35 19.62
CA ARG A 417 4.76 8.77 19.92
C ARG A 417 3.46 9.55 20.04
N PHE A 418 2.47 9.28 19.19
CA PHE A 418 1.18 9.98 19.18
C PHE A 418 0.06 9.21 19.89
N GLY A 419 0.16 7.90 20.00
CA GLY A 419 -0.89 7.02 20.53
C GLY A 419 -1.80 6.43 19.45
N VAL A 420 -2.40 5.29 19.76
CA VAL A 420 -3.20 4.48 18.81
C VAL A 420 -4.42 5.24 18.30
N GLU A 421 -5.09 6.03 19.13
CA GLU A 421 -6.30 6.78 18.74
C GLU A 421 -6.00 8.08 17.96
N ASN A 422 -4.73 8.50 17.97
CA ASN A 422 -4.24 9.68 17.26
C ASN A 422 -3.46 9.34 16.00
N THR A 423 -3.37 8.05 15.66
CA THR A 423 -2.70 7.53 14.48
C THR A 423 -3.57 6.53 13.74
N ALA A 424 -3.55 6.57 12.43
CA ALA A 424 -4.27 5.59 11.63
C ALA A 424 -3.73 5.51 10.21
N TYR A 425 -3.95 4.38 9.56
CA TYR A 425 -3.74 4.24 8.13
C TYR A 425 -4.93 4.79 7.35
N ILE A 426 -4.78 4.93 6.05
CA ILE A 426 -5.73 5.57 5.14
C ILE A 426 -6.51 4.50 4.40
N LEU A 427 -7.80 4.72 4.17
CA LEU A 427 -8.63 3.86 3.33
C LEU A 427 -8.19 3.91 1.86
N ALA A 428 -8.13 2.74 1.24
CA ALA A 428 -8.04 2.58 -0.21
C ALA A 428 -9.22 1.75 -0.71
N ASN A 429 -10.07 2.37 -1.52
CA ASN A 429 -11.18 1.69 -2.18
C ASN A 429 -10.67 1.00 -3.46
N GLY A 430 -10.83 -0.32 -3.52
CA GLY A 430 -10.61 -1.08 -4.75
C GLY A 430 -11.87 -1.06 -5.60
N THR A 431 -11.79 -0.46 -6.79
CA THR A 431 -12.93 -0.31 -7.70
C THR A 431 -12.88 -1.31 -8.84
N LEU A 432 -14.04 -1.66 -9.36
CA LEU A 432 -14.17 -2.57 -10.49
C LEU A 432 -13.65 -1.92 -11.77
N GLN A 433 -12.46 -2.37 -12.20
CA GLN A 433 -11.78 -1.87 -13.39
C GLN A 433 -12.23 -2.60 -14.65
N SER A 434 -12.03 -2.01 -15.82
CA SER A 434 -12.50 -2.46 -17.12
C SER A 434 -12.34 -3.97 -17.39
N LYS A 435 -11.13 -4.52 -17.23
CA LYS A 435 -10.88 -5.95 -17.46
C LYS A 435 -11.58 -6.83 -16.42
N GLY A 436 -11.57 -6.42 -15.16
CA GLY A 436 -12.23 -7.12 -14.06
C GLY A 436 -13.75 -7.10 -14.20
N ALA A 437 -14.32 -6.01 -14.70
CA ALA A 437 -15.76 -5.89 -14.95
C ALA A 437 -16.25 -6.93 -15.97
N ILE A 438 -15.53 -7.10 -17.08
CA ILE A 438 -15.88 -8.09 -18.09
C ILE A 438 -15.84 -9.52 -17.50
N ASP A 439 -14.81 -9.82 -16.70
CA ASP A 439 -14.68 -11.14 -16.05
C ASP A 439 -15.83 -11.39 -15.05
N ASP A 440 -16.13 -10.42 -14.21
CA ASP A 440 -17.18 -10.52 -13.19
C ASP A 440 -18.57 -10.64 -13.83
N ILE A 441 -18.86 -9.87 -14.88
CA ILE A 441 -20.13 -9.94 -15.59
C ILE A 441 -20.30 -11.28 -16.31
N CYS A 442 -19.28 -11.79 -16.97
CA CYS A 442 -19.35 -13.11 -17.60
C CYS A 442 -19.59 -14.21 -16.54
N ARG A 443 -18.95 -14.10 -15.37
CA ARG A 443 -19.18 -15.02 -14.25
C ARG A 443 -20.61 -14.92 -13.73
N ALA A 444 -21.13 -13.71 -13.54
CA ALA A 444 -22.48 -13.47 -13.09
C ALA A 444 -23.54 -13.97 -14.08
N LEU A 445 -23.36 -13.71 -15.37
CA LEU A 445 -24.25 -14.21 -16.42
C LEU A 445 -24.29 -15.75 -16.46
N ARG A 446 -23.14 -16.39 -16.26
CA ARG A 446 -23.06 -17.84 -16.15
C ARG A 446 -23.80 -18.36 -14.91
N HIS A 447 -23.55 -17.76 -13.74
CA HIS A 447 -24.24 -18.13 -12.50
C HIS A 447 -25.77 -17.98 -12.61
N LYS A 448 -26.21 -16.88 -13.22
CA LYS A 448 -27.64 -16.64 -13.50
C LYS A 448 -28.27 -17.71 -14.40
N ALA A 449 -27.56 -18.12 -15.45
CA ALA A 449 -28.03 -19.17 -16.37
C ALA A 449 -28.07 -20.55 -15.66
N GLU A 450 -27.02 -20.88 -14.88
CA GLU A 450 -26.96 -22.11 -14.09
C GLU A 450 -28.17 -22.22 -13.11
N LYS A 451 -28.52 -21.11 -12.43
CA LYS A 451 -29.71 -21.05 -11.57
C LYS A 451 -31.01 -21.28 -12.33
N ALA A 452 -31.12 -20.72 -13.53
CA ALA A 452 -32.29 -20.88 -14.38
C ALA A 452 -32.36 -22.25 -15.08
N GLY A 453 -31.32 -23.08 -14.97
CA GLY A 453 -31.23 -24.37 -15.71
C GLY A 453 -31.03 -24.18 -17.21
N GLU A 454 -30.46 -23.04 -17.63
CA GLU A 454 -30.22 -22.67 -19.03
C GLU A 454 -28.78 -22.97 -19.45
N ASP A 455 -28.55 -23.31 -20.71
CA ASP A 455 -27.21 -23.42 -21.27
C ASP A 455 -26.51 -22.03 -21.32
N CYS A 456 -25.29 -22.00 -20.85
CA CYS A 456 -24.53 -20.76 -20.75
C CYS A 456 -23.25 -20.77 -21.59
N ASN A 457 -23.11 -19.74 -22.44
CA ASN A 457 -21.91 -19.55 -23.29
C ASN A 457 -20.87 -18.58 -22.68
N TYR A 458 -21.14 -17.95 -21.52
CA TYR A 458 -20.26 -16.98 -20.89
C TYR A 458 -19.13 -17.65 -20.09
N THR A 459 -18.15 -18.24 -20.79
CA THR A 459 -16.99 -18.89 -20.21
C THR A 459 -15.86 -17.89 -19.90
N LEU A 460 -14.89 -18.27 -19.08
CA LEU A 460 -13.66 -17.48 -18.87
C LEU A 460 -12.89 -17.23 -20.18
N LYS A 461 -12.92 -18.22 -21.10
CA LYS A 461 -12.30 -18.08 -22.43
C LYS A 461 -12.99 -17.00 -23.24
N LEU A 462 -14.33 -16.93 -23.22
CA LEU A 462 -15.07 -15.87 -23.89
C LEU A 462 -14.77 -14.52 -23.25
N ALA A 463 -14.65 -14.42 -21.91
CA ALA A 463 -14.27 -13.17 -21.27
C ALA A 463 -12.89 -12.68 -21.75
N ASP A 464 -11.91 -13.58 -21.91
CA ASP A 464 -10.59 -13.23 -22.45
C ASP A 464 -10.65 -12.80 -23.92
N GLU A 465 -11.54 -13.39 -24.72
CA GLU A 465 -11.78 -12.97 -26.10
C GLU A 465 -12.41 -11.56 -26.14
N ILE A 466 -13.42 -11.30 -25.33
CA ILE A 466 -14.07 -9.98 -25.21
C ILE A 466 -13.06 -8.90 -24.79
N LYS A 467 -12.21 -9.16 -23.80
CA LYS A 467 -11.18 -8.21 -23.36
C LYS A 467 -10.22 -7.84 -24.48
N LYS A 468 -9.77 -8.81 -25.28
CA LYS A 468 -8.86 -8.58 -26.40
C LYS A 468 -9.54 -7.80 -27.52
N GLU A 469 -10.78 -8.13 -27.87
CA GLU A 469 -11.56 -7.41 -28.88
C GLU A 469 -11.83 -5.97 -28.41
N PHE A 470 -12.15 -5.78 -27.13
CA PHE A 470 -12.41 -4.47 -26.53
C PHE A 470 -11.19 -3.53 -26.57
N GLU A 471 -9.99 -4.07 -26.35
CA GLU A 471 -8.73 -3.32 -26.49
C GLU A 471 -8.44 -2.92 -27.94
N GLN A 472 -8.94 -3.68 -28.93
CA GLN A 472 -8.73 -3.41 -30.33
C GLN A 472 -9.77 -2.45 -30.93
N ASP A 473 -11.04 -2.68 -30.63
CA ASP A 473 -12.16 -1.88 -31.08
C ASP A 473 -13.32 -1.96 -30.09
N GLU A 474 -13.40 -0.94 -29.21
CA GLU A 474 -14.43 -0.83 -28.20
C GLU A 474 -15.84 -0.78 -28.79
N GLU A 475 -16.05 0.02 -29.85
CA GLU A 475 -17.39 0.25 -30.41
C GLU A 475 -17.96 -1.02 -31.07
N ALA A 476 -17.14 -1.73 -31.84
CA ALA A 476 -17.53 -2.99 -32.46
C ALA A 476 -17.81 -4.08 -31.39
N THR A 477 -16.98 -4.14 -30.34
CA THR A 477 -17.13 -5.12 -29.27
C THR A 477 -18.39 -4.89 -28.44
N ARG A 478 -18.73 -3.64 -28.14
CA ARG A 478 -19.98 -3.27 -27.48
C ARG A 478 -21.22 -3.70 -28.27
N LYS A 479 -21.18 -3.50 -29.59
CA LYS A 479 -22.26 -3.96 -30.51
C LYS A 479 -22.39 -5.48 -30.56
N LYS A 480 -21.26 -6.20 -30.47
CA LYS A 480 -21.23 -7.66 -30.52
C LYS A 480 -21.73 -8.32 -29.24
N TYR A 481 -21.43 -7.72 -28.08
CA TYR A 481 -21.78 -8.25 -26.76
C TYR A 481 -22.64 -7.28 -25.93
N PRO A 482 -23.80 -6.82 -26.41
CA PRO A 482 -24.57 -5.75 -25.79
C PRO A 482 -25.01 -6.07 -24.35
N LYS A 483 -25.29 -7.36 -24.06
CA LYS A 483 -25.70 -7.79 -22.72
C LYS A 483 -24.56 -7.65 -21.69
N VAL A 484 -23.30 -7.88 -22.10
CA VAL A 484 -22.14 -7.69 -21.22
C VAL A 484 -21.95 -6.19 -20.95
N PHE A 485 -22.00 -5.37 -21.99
CA PHE A 485 -21.76 -3.93 -21.84
C PHE A 485 -22.92 -3.16 -21.20
N TYR A 486 -24.14 -3.68 -21.25
CA TYR A 486 -25.25 -3.15 -20.45
C TYR A 486 -24.92 -3.16 -18.95
N TYR A 487 -24.43 -4.26 -18.41
CA TYR A 487 -24.03 -4.33 -17.01
C TYR A 487 -22.68 -3.68 -16.74
N TYR A 488 -21.77 -3.70 -17.73
CA TYR A 488 -20.47 -3.06 -17.65
C TYR A 488 -20.61 -1.56 -17.29
N ASP A 489 -21.44 -0.83 -18.00
CA ASP A 489 -21.64 0.60 -17.80
C ASP A 489 -22.25 0.92 -16.41
N GLY A 490 -23.04 0.00 -15.86
CA GLY A 490 -23.66 0.16 -14.54
C GLY A 490 -22.80 -0.26 -13.37
N MET A 491 -21.79 -1.10 -13.59
CA MET A 491 -20.92 -1.67 -12.54
C MET A 491 -19.51 -1.11 -12.55
N LEU A 492 -19.05 -0.55 -13.69
CA LEU A 492 -17.69 0.01 -13.81
C LEU A 492 -17.45 1.10 -12.75
N GLY A 493 -16.33 1.04 -12.08
CA GLY A 493 -15.98 2.00 -11.03
C GLY A 493 -16.60 1.73 -9.67
N CYS A 494 -17.55 0.79 -9.54
CA CYS A 494 -18.16 0.42 -8.27
C CYS A 494 -17.10 -0.10 -7.28
N VAL A 495 -17.21 0.26 -6.03
CA VAL A 495 -16.33 -0.22 -4.96
C VAL A 495 -16.64 -1.68 -4.66
N ILE A 496 -15.60 -2.53 -4.78
CA ILE A 496 -15.71 -4.00 -4.57
C ILE A 496 -14.81 -4.53 -3.47
N SER A 497 -13.91 -3.71 -2.97
CA SER A 497 -13.04 -4.04 -1.85
C SER A 497 -12.56 -2.79 -1.14
N GLN A 498 -12.25 -2.95 0.13
CA GLN A 498 -11.68 -1.91 0.97
C GLN A 498 -10.40 -2.44 1.60
N SER A 499 -9.36 -1.65 1.56
CA SER A 499 -8.03 -2.02 2.05
C SER A 499 -7.32 -0.80 2.63
N GLN A 500 -6.18 -1.06 3.20
CA GLN A 500 -5.25 -0.02 3.64
C GLN A 500 -4.48 0.54 2.44
N HIS A 501 -4.36 1.86 2.36
CA HIS A 501 -3.48 2.52 1.39
C HIS A 501 -2.01 2.14 1.66
N PRO A 502 -1.24 1.75 0.64
CA PRO A 502 0.11 1.19 0.84
C PRO A 502 1.16 2.20 1.33
N ALA A 503 0.90 3.48 1.16
CA ALA A 503 1.82 4.54 1.55
C ALA A 503 1.16 5.46 2.59
N GLY A 504 1.92 5.77 3.66
CA GLY A 504 1.56 6.79 4.63
C GLY A 504 0.74 6.30 5.82
N ILE A 505 0.99 6.96 6.92
CA ILE A 505 0.21 6.90 8.15
C ILE A 505 -0.21 8.33 8.51
N ILE A 506 -1.41 8.51 9.02
CA ILE A 506 -1.87 9.77 9.59
C ILE A 506 -1.46 9.79 11.06
N ALA A 507 -0.93 10.92 11.52
CA ALA A 507 -0.81 11.22 12.93
C ALA A 507 -1.28 12.65 13.19
N SER A 508 -2.03 12.85 14.26
CA SER A 508 -2.74 14.09 14.51
C SER A 508 -2.72 14.45 16.01
N PRO A 509 -2.75 15.74 16.36
CA PRO A 509 -2.93 16.16 17.72
C PRO A 509 -4.33 15.89 18.30
N ILE A 510 -5.32 15.65 17.43
CA ILE A 510 -6.70 15.33 17.83
C ILE A 510 -6.95 13.82 17.79
N ASN A 511 -7.94 13.37 18.55
CA ASN A 511 -8.38 11.98 18.52
C ASN A 511 -9.04 11.68 17.15
N LEU A 512 -8.43 10.80 16.36
CA LEU A 512 -8.90 10.46 15.01
C LEU A 512 -10.15 9.60 15.05
N ILE A 513 -10.28 8.74 16.04
CA ILE A 513 -11.39 7.80 16.17
C ILE A 513 -12.71 8.54 16.42
N ASP A 514 -12.73 9.46 17.37
CA ASP A 514 -13.94 10.23 17.66
C ASP A 514 -14.33 11.13 16.49
N ASN A 515 -13.35 11.79 15.88
CA ASN A 515 -13.63 12.77 14.83
C ASN A 515 -13.90 12.14 13.47
N TYR A 516 -13.33 10.97 13.15
CA TYR A 516 -13.40 10.40 11.79
C TYR A 516 -13.76 8.92 11.75
N SER A 517 -13.90 8.25 12.90
CA SER A 517 -14.03 6.80 13.04
C SER A 517 -12.75 6.03 12.68
N GLY A 518 -12.82 4.71 12.80
CA GLY A 518 -11.75 3.79 12.43
C GLY A 518 -12.27 2.37 12.33
N PHE A 519 -11.49 1.50 11.73
CA PHE A 519 -11.72 0.06 11.76
C PHE A 519 -10.40 -0.70 11.84
N ILE A 520 -10.45 -1.92 12.37
CA ILE A 520 -9.28 -2.78 12.47
C ILE A 520 -9.20 -3.69 11.24
N ASN A 521 -8.08 -3.62 10.52
CA ASN A 521 -7.84 -4.51 9.39
C ASN A 521 -7.36 -5.91 9.81
N ALA A 522 -7.16 -6.81 8.85
CA ALA A 522 -6.70 -8.18 9.10
C ALA A 522 -5.32 -8.27 9.79
N ASP A 523 -4.50 -7.25 9.67
CA ASP A 523 -3.17 -7.15 10.28
C ASP A 523 -3.21 -6.52 11.69
N GLY A 524 -4.40 -6.19 12.21
CA GLY A 524 -4.60 -5.58 13.52
C GLY A 524 -4.30 -4.08 13.56
N GLN A 525 -4.30 -3.41 12.42
CA GLN A 525 -3.98 -1.98 12.30
C GLN A 525 -5.25 -1.14 12.21
N VAL A 526 -5.20 0.06 12.79
CA VAL A 526 -6.27 1.05 12.69
C VAL A 526 -6.25 1.72 11.32
N VAL A 527 -7.36 1.68 10.61
CA VAL A 527 -7.55 2.35 9.32
C VAL A 527 -8.72 3.33 9.43
N LEU A 528 -8.56 4.57 8.96
CA LEU A 528 -9.67 5.53 8.89
C LEU A 528 -10.65 5.11 7.79
N PRO A 529 -11.96 5.31 7.96
CA PRO A 529 -12.96 5.03 6.93
C PRO A 529 -13.04 6.15 5.87
N ILE A 530 -12.03 6.97 5.76
CA ILE A 530 -11.91 8.07 4.81
C ILE A 530 -10.69 7.88 3.90
N ASN A 531 -10.82 8.28 2.66
CA ASN A 531 -9.80 8.12 1.62
C ASN A 531 -8.82 9.30 1.58
N MET A 532 -7.87 9.25 0.64
CA MET A 532 -6.83 10.27 0.51
C MET A 532 -7.39 11.66 0.13
N GLU A 533 -8.44 11.74 -0.68
CA GLU A 533 -9.03 13.01 -1.10
C GLU A 533 -9.70 13.69 0.09
N GLU A 534 -10.44 12.92 0.89
CA GLU A 534 -11.05 13.41 2.13
C GLU A 534 -10.00 13.92 3.12
N ILE A 535 -8.88 13.20 3.29
CA ILE A 535 -7.76 13.59 4.16
C ILE A 535 -7.19 14.95 3.75
N HIS A 536 -7.04 15.19 2.44
CA HIS A 536 -6.58 16.48 1.93
C HIS A 536 -7.57 17.61 2.22
N GLU A 537 -8.86 17.37 2.05
CA GLU A 537 -9.90 18.38 2.27
C GLU A 537 -10.02 18.84 3.74
N ILE A 538 -9.80 17.91 4.68
CA ILE A 538 -9.82 18.21 6.13
C ILE A 538 -8.43 18.52 6.69
N ASN A 539 -7.41 18.60 5.86
CA ASN A 539 -6.04 18.96 6.22
C ASN A 539 -5.43 18.11 7.36
N LEU A 540 -5.65 16.78 7.33
CA LEU A 540 -4.90 15.84 8.15
C LEU A 540 -3.50 15.63 7.61
N VAL A 541 -2.52 15.52 8.50
CA VAL A 541 -1.11 15.34 8.12
C VAL A 541 -0.80 13.88 7.89
N LYS A 542 -0.35 13.58 6.67
CA LYS A 542 0.13 12.27 6.27
C LYS A 542 1.66 12.19 6.36
N TYR A 543 2.16 11.08 6.88
CA TYR A 543 3.57 10.75 6.92
C TYR A 543 3.87 9.65 5.92
N ASP A 544 4.56 9.99 4.84
CA ASP A 544 4.92 9.05 3.78
C ASP A 544 6.30 8.44 4.06
N ILE A 545 6.29 7.26 4.65
CA ILE A 545 7.49 6.44 4.85
C ILE A 545 7.52 5.40 3.74
N LEU A 546 8.42 5.57 2.79
CA LEU A 546 8.44 4.78 1.57
C LEU A 546 9.60 3.79 1.59
N GLY A 547 9.31 2.54 1.25
CA GLY A 547 10.33 1.50 1.16
C GLY A 547 11.09 1.60 -0.17
N LEU A 548 12.33 2.09 -0.14
CA LEU A 548 13.20 2.16 -1.30
C LEU A 548 14.28 1.08 -1.27
N GLN A 549 14.22 0.16 -2.23
CA GLN A 549 15.14 -0.97 -2.34
C GLN A 549 16.61 -0.54 -2.43
N ASN A 550 16.90 0.57 -3.10
CA ASN A 550 18.28 1.06 -3.23
C ASN A 550 18.85 1.54 -1.90
N VAL A 551 18.05 2.08 -0.98
CA VAL A 551 18.50 2.38 0.40
C VAL A 551 18.91 1.09 1.11
N GLN A 552 18.16 0.01 0.92
CA GLN A 552 18.49 -1.31 1.47
C GLN A 552 19.78 -1.87 0.84
N ILE A 553 19.95 -1.78 -0.47
CA ILE A 553 21.17 -2.23 -1.16
C ILE A 553 22.40 -1.47 -0.65
N ILE A 554 22.30 -0.13 -0.51
CA ILE A 554 23.38 0.70 0.04
C ILE A 554 23.71 0.24 1.47
N ARG A 555 22.70 0.11 2.35
CA ARG A 555 22.87 -0.34 3.74
C ARG A 555 23.55 -1.71 3.80
N ASP A 556 23.04 -2.68 3.06
CA ASP A 556 23.54 -4.04 3.08
C ASP A 556 24.96 -4.13 2.49
N THR A 557 25.27 -3.33 1.46
CA THR A 557 26.62 -3.19 0.92
C THR A 557 27.58 -2.63 1.97
N CYS A 558 27.19 -1.54 2.64
CA CYS A 558 28.00 -0.92 3.69
C CYS A 558 28.25 -1.90 4.84
N ARG A 559 27.22 -2.66 5.26
CA ARG A 559 27.36 -3.71 6.29
C ARG A 559 28.34 -4.80 5.86
N LEU A 560 28.23 -5.31 4.64
CA LEU A 560 29.12 -6.33 4.09
C LEU A 560 30.55 -5.80 3.92
N ALA A 561 30.70 -4.53 3.51
CA ALA A 561 32.00 -3.88 3.37
C ALA A 561 32.61 -3.43 4.71
N ASN A 562 31.82 -3.45 5.79
CA ASN A 562 32.17 -2.90 7.12
C ASN A 562 32.56 -1.42 7.07
N ILE A 563 31.74 -0.62 6.39
CA ILE A 563 31.86 0.84 6.31
C ILE A 563 30.57 1.51 6.79
N PRO A 564 30.61 2.76 7.27
CA PRO A 564 29.40 3.49 7.63
C PRO A 564 28.53 3.78 6.39
N TYR A 565 27.24 4.01 6.61
CA TYR A 565 26.34 4.51 5.56
C TYR A 565 26.79 5.93 5.17
N PRO A 566 27.11 6.20 3.88
CA PRO A 566 27.73 7.45 3.48
C PRO A 566 26.74 8.62 3.56
N LYS A 567 27.15 9.72 4.18
CA LYS A 567 26.44 11.01 4.15
C LYS A 567 26.84 11.81 2.91
N SER A 568 25.96 12.71 2.46
CA SER A 568 26.19 13.47 1.23
C SER A 568 27.46 14.29 1.23
N ASN A 569 27.86 14.81 2.40
CA ASN A 569 29.10 15.57 2.58
C ASN A 569 30.39 14.71 2.60
N GLU A 570 30.26 13.39 2.70
CA GLU A 570 31.38 12.44 2.73
C GLU A 570 31.69 11.87 1.34
N ILE A 571 30.81 12.08 0.37
CA ILE A 571 30.92 11.51 -0.98
C ILE A 571 31.68 12.49 -1.90
N ASN A 572 32.64 11.95 -2.64
CA ASN A 572 33.27 12.69 -3.73
C ASN A 572 32.42 12.60 -5.00
N TRP A 573 31.57 13.62 -5.20
CA TRP A 573 30.66 13.70 -6.35
C TRP A 573 31.38 13.93 -7.70
N ASN A 574 32.69 14.21 -7.70
CA ASN A 574 33.48 14.49 -8.90
C ASN A 574 34.47 13.35 -9.21
N ASP A 575 34.25 12.13 -8.74
CA ASP A 575 35.10 10.98 -9.01
C ASP A 575 34.91 10.47 -10.44
N GLU A 576 35.87 10.82 -11.31
CA GLU A 576 35.87 10.43 -12.73
C GLU A 576 35.80 8.91 -12.94
N LYS A 577 36.37 8.11 -12.01
CA LYS A 577 36.35 6.65 -12.11
C LYS A 577 34.95 6.08 -11.89
N VAL A 578 34.22 6.67 -10.93
CA VAL A 578 32.82 6.30 -10.67
C VAL A 578 31.94 6.66 -11.85
N TRP A 579 32.10 7.88 -12.41
CA TRP A 579 31.36 8.30 -13.60
C TRP A 579 31.66 7.41 -14.82
N ALA A 580 32.90 6.98 -15.02
CA ALA A 580 33.26 6.07 -16.11
C ALA A 580 32.68 4.64 -15.89
N ASP A 581 32.68 4.10 -14.66
CA ASP A 581 32.09 2.78 -14.36
C ASP A 581 30.58 2.80 -14.42
N MET A 582 29.92 3.93 -14.08
CA MET A 582 28.46 4.06 -14.02
C MET A 582 27.79 3.63 -15.32
N ILE A 583 28.34 3.97 -16.47
CA ILE A 583 27.80 3.66 -17.80
C ILE A 583 28.13 2.25 -18.30
N THR A 584 28.82 1.42 -17.49
CA THR A 584 29.20 0.04 -17.90
C THR A 584 28.12 -0.99 -17.57
N SER A 585 27.30 -0.76 -16.56
CA SER A 585 26.25 -1.70 -16.14
C SER A 585 25.05 -1.00 -15.50
N PRO A 586 23.82 -1.45 -15.77
CA PRO A 586 22.60 -0.94 -15.13
C PRO A 586 22.37 -1.52 -13.73
N VAL A 587 23.14 -2.54 -13.31
CA VAL A 587 22.90 -3.30 -12.07
C VAL A 587 22.91 -2.39 -10.84
N GLY A 588 21.75 -2.32 -10.17
CA GLY A 588 21.53 -1.53 -8.97
C GLY A 588 21.65 -0.01 -9.16
N LEU A 589 21.63 0.48 -10.38
CA LEU A 589 21.77 1.90 -10.68
C LEU A 589 20.40 2.59 -10.65
N PHE A 590 20.05 3.11 -9.49
CA PHE A 590 18.72 3.68 -9.23
C PHE A 590 18.26 4.64 -10.34
N GLN A 591 17.01 4.46 -10.79
CA GLN A 591 16.35 5.15 -11.91
C GLN A 591 16.83 4.74 -13.31
N PHE A 592 17.93 3.99 -13.42
CA PHE A 592 18.54 3.63 -14.70
C PHE A 592 18.69 2.10 -14.88
N GLU A 593 17.89 1.30 -14.14
CA GLU A 593 17.93 -0.17 -14.19
C GLU A 593 17.31 -0.74 -15.48
N SER A 594 16.37 -0.02 -16.10
CA SER A 594 15.75 -0.48 -17.35
C SER A 594 16.69 -0.27 -18.54
N ASP A 595 16.61 -1.16 -19.52
CA ASP A 595 17.46 -1.10 -20.72
C ASP A 595 17.35 0.24 -21.46
N TYR A 596 16.14 0.80 -21.53
CA TYR A 596 15.91 2.10 -22.16
C TYR A 596 16.58 3.24 -21.38
N ALA A 597 16.35 3.34 -20.08
CA ALA A 597 16.93 4.40 -19.24
C ALA A 597 18.47 4.30 -19.20
N PHE A 598 18.98 3.08 -19.14
CA PHE A 598 20.41 2.85 -19.16
C PHE A 598 21.07 3.25 -20.47
N LYS A 599 20.44 2.93 -21.61
CA LYS A 599 20.90 3.36 -22.92
C LYS A 599 20.93 4.89 -23.05
N CYS A 600 19.94 5.58 -22.50
CA CYS A 600 19.91 7.04 -22.47
C CYS A 600 21.09 7.59 -21.63
N LEU A 601 21.35 6.99 -20.48
CA LEU A 601 22.49 7.37 -19.65
C LEU A 601 23.85 7.15 -20.36
N GLN A 602 23.97 6.01 -21.04
CA GLN A 602 25.17 5.69 -21.86
C GLN A 602 25.40 6.68 -23.02
N ASN A 603 24.31 7.12 -23.65
CA ASN A 603 24.39 8.10 -24.75
C ASN A 603 24.83 9.47 -24.23
N PHE A 604 24.26 9.90 -23.10
CA PHE A 604 24.58 11.22 -22.51
C PHE A 604 25.95 11.28 -21.84
N LYS A 605 26.42 10.20 -21.19
CA LYS A 605 27.70 10.10 -20.47
C LYS A 605 27.86 11.19 -19.39
N PRO A 606 27.10 11.12 -18.31
CA PRO A 606 27.15 12.13 -17.25
C PRO A 606 28.52 12.18 -16.59
N THR A 607 28.96 13.39 -16.18
CA THR A 607 30.21 13.66 -15.48
C THR A 607 30.01 14.44 -14.18
N MET A 608 28.78 14.80 -13.87
CA MET A 608 28.41 15.50 -12.64
C MET A 608 26.95 15.17 -12.27
N LEU A 609 26.57 15.42 -11.02
CA LEU A 609 25.26 15.07 -10.50
C LEU A 609 24.10 15.73 -11.26
N ASN A 610 24.27 16.99 -11.67
CA ASN A 610 23.26 17.69 -12.47
C ASN A 610 22.97 16.98 -13.80
N HIS A 611 23.97 16.37 -14.42
CA HIS A 611 23.80 15.59 -15.65
C HIS A 611 22.90 14.36 -15.42
N MET A 612 23.02 13.66 -14.28
CA MET A 612 22.08 12.59 -13.95
C MET A 612 20.66 13.12 -13.78
N SER A 613 20.50 14.27 -13.14
CA SER A 613 19.20 14.90 -12.96
C SER A 613 18.56 15.27 -14.29
N LEU A 614 19.34 15.78 -15.25
CA LEU A 614 18.89 16.07 -16.61
C LEU A 614 18.44 14.81 -17.37
N VAL A 615 19.24 13.75 -17.31
CA VAL A 615 18.88 12.48 -17.97
C VAL A 615 17.63 11.88 -17.33
N ASN A 616 17.54 11.92 -16.01
CA ASN A 616 16.37 11.41 -15.28
C ASN A 616 15.08 12.17 -15.64
N ALA A 617 15.17 13.49 -15.85
CA ALA A 617 14.03 14.27 -16.34
C ALA A 617 13.70 13.94 -17.82
N ALA A 618 14.71 13.81 -18.66
CA ALA A 618 14.54 13.62 -20.11
C ALA A 618 14.03 12.21 -20.51
N ILE A 619 14.29 11.17 -19.73
CA ILE A 619 13.78 9.80 -20.02
C ILE A 619 12.27 9.65 -19.81
N ARG A 620 11.63 10.58 -19.11
CA ARG A 620 10.17 10.57 -18.93
C ARG A 620 9.45 10.87 -20.24
N PRO A 621 8.21 10.42 -20.42
CA PRO A 621 7.43 10.74 -21.64
C PRO A 621 7.46 12.22 -22.00
N SER A 622 7.46 13.04 -21.00
CA SER A 622 7.53 14.50 -21.08
C SER A 622 8.79 15.07 -21.74
N GLY A 623 9.89 14.34 -21.72
CA GLY A 623 11.16 14.76 -22.33
C GLY A 623 11.26 14.55 -23.84
N GLU A 624 10.25 13.98 -24.49
CA GLU A 624 10.30 13.54 -25.88
C GLU A 624 10.71 14.67 -26.84
N SER A 625 10.22 15.88 -26.62
CA SER A 625 10.44 17.03 -27.50
C SER A 625 11.88 17.52 -27.54
N TYR A 626 12.67 17.34 -26.47
CA TYR A 626 14.04 17.85 -26.38
C TYR A 626 15.10 16.77 -26.14
N ARG A 627 14.71 15.53 -25.85
CA ARG A 627 15.57 14.42 -25.38
C ARG A 627 16.74 14.15 -26.32
N GLU A 628 16.49 13.96 -27.62
CA GLU A 628 17.55 13.64 -28.57
C GLU A 628 18.57 14.76 -28.68
N ARG A 629 18.12 16.01 -28.76
CA ARG A 629 18.99 17.19 -28.82
C ARG A 629 19.83 17.33 -27.54
N LEU A 630 19.20 17.12 -26.38
CA LEU A 630 19.91 17.15 -25.10
C LEU A 630 20.97 16.05 -25.02
N PHE A 631 20.66 14.82 -25.46
CA PHE A 631 21.62 13.70 -25.42
C PHE A 631 22.74 13.82 -26.43
N ASN A 632 22.55 14.58 -27.49
CA ASN A 632 23.59 14.97 -28.44
C ASN A 632 24.43 16.17 -27.95
N HIS A 633 24.20 16.66 -26.74
CA HIS A 633 24.83 17.86 -26.17
C HIS A 633 24.63 19.12 -27.03
N GLU A 634 23.51 19.23 -27.75
CA GLU A 634 23.16 20.42 -28.48
C GLU A 634 22.82 21.56 -27.53
N THR A 635 23.16 22.79 -27.91
CA THR A 635 22.73 23.97 -27.19
C THR A 635 21.40 24.47 -27.76
N ASN A 636 20.43 24.71 -26.88
CA ASN A 636 19.20 25.37 -27.25
C ASN A 636 19.33 26.88 -27.03
N HIS A 637 18.91 27.70 -28.00
CA HIS A 637 18.92 29.13 -27.91
C HIS A 637 17.53 29.64 -27.58
N ASN A 638 17.47 30.53 -26.61
CA ASN A 638 16.26 31.14 -26.09
C ASN A 638 16.07 32.56 -26.67
N PRO A 639 14.92 33.22 -26.40
CA PRO A 639 14.66 34.56 -26.93
C PRO A 639 15.68 35.64 -26.55
N SER A 640 16.47 35.45 -25.48
CA SER A 640 17.51 36.36 -25.07
C SER A 640 18.71 35.66 -24.44
N GLU A 641 19.91 36.29 -24.49
CA GLU A 641 21.13 35.82 -23.82
C GLU A 641 20.94 35.65 -22.31
N GLN A 642 20.14 36.51 -21.70
CA GLN A 642 19.84 36.45 -20.27
C GLN A 642 19.10 35.17 -19.89
N ILE A 643 18.22 34.65 -20.77
CA ILE A 643 17.54 33.39 -20.59
C ILE A 643 18.47 32.21 -20.92
N ASP A 644 19.33 32.34 -21.91
CA ASP A 644 20.38 31.36 -22.21
C ASP A 644 21.33 31.19 -21.03
N ASP A 645 21.72 32.29 -20.39
CA ASP A 645 22.56 32.29 -19.19
C ASP A 645 21.85 31.61 -18.00
N LEU A 646 20.56 31.86 -17.80
CA LEU A 646 19.75 31.24 -16.77
C LEU A 646 19.71 29.71 -16.93
N LEU A 647 19.59 29.25 -18.19
CA LEU A 647 19.45 27.83 -18.53
C LEU A 647 20.77 27.16 -18.97
N ARG A 648 21.89 27.80 -18.73
CA ARG A 648 23.23 27.34 -19.17
C ARG A 648 23.53 25.92 -18.70
N ASP A 649 23.24 25.60 -17.45
CA ASP A 649 23.49 24.29 -16.84
C ASP A 649 22.64 23.17 -17.44
N ASN A 650 21.58 23.53 -18.17
CA ASN A 650 20.69 22.61 -18.90
C ASN A 650 20.89 22.66 -20.42
N ASN A 651 22.04 23.17 -20.90
CA ASN A 651 22.30 23.39 -22.32
C ASN A 651 21.24 24.28 -23.01
N GLY A 652 20.64 25.23 -22.28
CA GLY A 652 19.60 26.12 -22.80
C GLY A 652 18.19 25.49 -22.86
N PHE A 653 18.01 24.23 -22.47
CA PHE A 653 16.70 23.59 -22.42
C PHE A 653 15.95 23.92 -21.15
N LEU A 654 14.64 24.14 -21.27
CA LEU A 654 13.71 24.28 -20.12
C LEU A 654 13.30 22.88 -19.67
N VAL A 655 13.88 22.41 -18.56
CA VAL A 655 13.75 21.01 -18.10
C VAL A 655 13.02 20.94 -16.73
N PHE A 656 13.36 21.84 -15.82
CA PHE A 656 12.89 21.78 -14.45
C PHE A 656 11.83 22.85 -14.13
N GLN A 657 10.93 22.50 -13.23
CA GLN A 657 9.94 23.45 -12.72
C GLN A 657 10.62 24.66 -12.03
N GLU A 658 11.74 24.42 -11.40
CA GLU A 658 12.56 25.42 -10.74
C GLU A 658 13.18 26.41 -11.75
N ASP A 659 13.38 26.03 -13.00
CA ASP A 659 13.86 26.95 -14.05
C ASP A 659 12.85 28.07 -14.32
N VAL A 660 11.54 27.71 -14.29
CA VAL A 660 10.46 28.72 -14.41
C VAL A 660 10.44 29.64 -13.22
N ILE A 661 10.59 29.10 -12.01
CA ILE A 661 10.62 29.88 -10.79
C ILE A 661 11.82 30.84 -10.83
N LYS A 662 13.01 30.37 -11.22
CA LYS A 662 14.21 31.24 -11.39
C LYS A 662 14.00 32.35 -12.40
N PHE A 663 13.38 32.05 -13.54
CA PHE A 663 13.03 33.07 -14.54
C PHE A 663 12.13 34.13 -13.94
N LEU A 664 11.07 33.74 -13.25
CA LEU A 664 10.13 34.69 -12.65
C LEU A 664 10.74 35.48 -11.49
N GLN A 665 11.63 34.89 -10.67
CA GLN A 665 12.30 35.56 -9.58
C GLN A 665 13.49 36.40 -10.05
N ASP A 666 14.45 35.77 -10.70
CA ASP A 666 15.75 36.38 -10.97
C ASP A 666 15.71 37.37 -12.13
N ILE A 667 14.85 37.12 -13.13
CA ILE A 667 14.72 38.00 -14.30
C ILE A 667 13.48 38.90 -14.19
N CYS A 668 12.33 38.37 -13.76
CA CYS A 668 11.11 39.19 -13.69
C CYS A 668 10.89 39.89 -12.34
N GLY A 669 11.65 39.55 -11.27
CA GLY A 669 11.63 40.22 -9.99
C GLY A 669 10.42 39.86 -9.09
N LEU A 670 9.74 38.74 -9.34
CA LEU A 670 8.66 38.25 -8.47
C LEU A 670 9.26 37.71 -7.15
N SER A 671 8.43 37.61 -6.11
CA SER A 671 8.78 36.85 -4.92
C SER A 671 8.80 35.34 -5.23
N GLY A 672 9.48 34.54 -4.42
CA GLY A 672 9.49 33.07 -4.61
C GLY A 672 8.09 32.46 -4.54
N SER A 673 7.26 32.94 -3.63
CA SER A 673 5.88 32.53 -3.48
C SER A 673 5.01 32.87 -4.70
N ASP A 674 5.12 34.10 -5.21
CA ASP A 674 4.38 34.50 -6.41
C ASP A 674 4.85 33.75 -7.65
N ALA A 675 6.15 33.53 -7.79
CA ALA A 675 6.74 32.78 -8.88
C ALA A 675 6.23 31.29 -8.92
N ASP A 676 6.17 30.60 -7.79
CA ASP A 676 5.61 29.25 -7.75
C ASP A 676 4.10 29.26 -8.02
N ASN A 677 3.35 30.24 -7.53
CA ASN A 677 1.92 30.38 -7.82
C ASN A 677 1.65 30.58 -9.32
N VAL A 678 2.42 31.45 -9.99
CA VAL A 678 2.34 31.67 -11.44
C VAL A 678 2.67 30.38 -12.18
N ARG A 679 3.77 29.69 -11.82
CA ARG A 679 4.14 28.41 -12.40
C ARG A 679 3.00 27.38 -12.29
N ARG A 680 2.34 27.28 -11.12
CA ARG A 680 1.20 26.38 -10.90
C ARG A 680 -0.02 26.79 -11.74
N ALA A 681 -0.30 28.09 -11.81
CA ALA A 681 -1.39 28.60 -12.64
C ALA A 681 -1.19 28.21 -14.12
N ILE A 682 0.04 28.30 -14.63
CA ILE A 682 0.37 27.85 -15.98
C ILE A 682 0.15 26.34 -16.10
N GLY A 683 0.67 25.53 -15.19
CA GLY A 683 0.53 24.08 -15.21
C GLY A 683 -0.91 23.57 -15.08
N ARG A 684 -1.76 24.29 -14.34
CA ARG A 684 -3.19 23.98 -14.18
C ARG A 684 -4.10 24.66 -15.22
N LYS A 685 -3.51 25.37 -16.20
CA LYS A 685 -4.21 26.15 -17.24
C LYS A 685 -5.19 27.20 -16.67
N GLN A 686 -4.87 27.78 -15.54
CA GLN A 686 -5.66 28.83 -14.89
C GLN A 686 -5.32 30.20 -15.50
N MET A 687 -5.82 30.45 -16.71
CA MET A 687 -5.47 31.61 -17.53
C MET A 687 -5.77 32.95 -16.86
N ASP A 688 -6.83 33.06 -16.06
CA ASP A 688 -7.19 34.30 -15.34
C ASP A 688 -6.09 34.71 -14.36
N ARG A 689 -5.48 33.75 -13.64
CA ARG A 689 -4.37 34.01 -12.73
C ARG A 689 -3.09 34.40 -13.44
N LEU A 690 -2.80 33.78 -14.58
CA LEU A 690 -1.66 34.15 -15.41
C LEU A 690 -1.82 35.56 -15.96
N GLN A 691 -3.01 35.90 -16.47
CA GLN A 691 -3.28 37.22 -17.01
C GLN A 691 -3.19 38.34 -15.94
N SER A 692 -3.60 38.04 -14.70
CA SER A 692 -3.46 38.99 -13.60
C SER A 692 -1.99 39.27 -13.23
N ALA A 693 -1.10 38.26 -13.33
CA ALA A 693 0.34 38.39 -13.05
C ALA A 693 1.15 38.94 -14.24
N LEU A 694 0.64 38.84 -15.47
CA LEU A 694 1.35 39.22 -16.68
C LEU A 694 1.92 40.65 -16.67
N PRO A 695 1.20 41.69 -16.25
CA PRO A 695 1.74 43.06 -16.21
C PRO A 695 3.00 43.16 -15.32
N GLN A 696 3.01 42.54 -14.16
CA GLN A 696 4.14 42.51 -13.25
C GLN A 696 5.35 41.78 -13.85
N ILE A 697 5.09 40.62 -14.47
CA ILE A 697 6.13 39.81 -15.15
C ILE A 697 6.81 40.63 -16.25
N LEU A 698 6.04 41.29 -17.11
CA LEU A 698 6.55 42.08 -18.23
C LEU A 698 7.32 43.33 -17.73
N GLU A 699 6.80 44.00 -16.73
CA GLU A 699 7.46 45.18 -16.12
C GLU A 699 8.79 44.77 -15.52
N GLY A 700 8.81 43.70 -14.71
CA GLY A 700 10.02 43.17 -14.09
C GLY A 700 11.08 42.77 -15.12
N TYR A 701 10.68 42.04 -16.19
CA TYR A 701 11.59 41.68 -17.27
C TYR A 701 12.17 42.91 -17.98
N CYS A 702 11.33 43.89 -18.34
CA CYS A 702 11.77 45.11 -19.03
C CYS A 702 12.72 45.93 -18.17
N ASN A 703 12.54 45.96 -16.85
CA ASN A 703 13.42 46.73 -15.96
C ASN A 703 14.84 46.11 -15.83
N LYS A 704 14.97 44.83 -16.13
CA LYS A 704 16.26 44.11 -16.10
C LYS A 704 16.90 43.91 -17.47
N SER A 705 16.16 44.14 -18.53
CA SER A 705 16.67 44.01 -19.90
C SER A 705 17.38 45.29 -20.36
N ASP A 706 18.52 45.13 -21.01
CA ASP A 706 19.26 46.26 -21.66
C ASP A 706 18.66 46.65 -23.01
N LYS A 707 17.59 45.98 -23.46
CA LYS A 707 16.96 46.22 -24.76
C LYS A 707 15.78 47.19 -24.70
N PRO A 708 15.40 47.80 -25.82
CA PRO A 708 14.18 48.62 -25.87
C PRO A 708 12.96 47.85 -25.41
N ARG A 709 12.05 48.53 -24.68
CA ARG A 709 10.89 47.93 -24.01
C ARG A 709 10.06 47.00 -24.94
N ASN A 710 9.83 47.41 -26.18
CA ASN A 710 9.08 46.59 -27.15
C ASN A 710 9.79 45.28 -27.52
N VAL A 711 11.11 45.25 -27.52
CA VAL A 711 11.90 44.04 -27.75
C VAL A 711 11.87 43.14 -26.50
N ALA A 712 12.09 43.73 -25.35
CA ALA A 712 12.07 43.05 -24.07
C ALA A 712 10.70 42.37 -23.78
N GLU A 713 9.61 43.12 -24.02
CA GLU A 713 8.26 42.53 -23.87
C GLU A 713 8.01 41.40 -24.83
N LYS A 714 8.50 41.45 -26.08
CA LYS A 714 8.39 40.36 -27.04
C LYS A 714 9.16 39.12 -26.59
N GLU A 715 10.40 39.31 -26.10
CA GLU A 715 11.21 38.20 -25.57
C GLU A 715 10.54 37.54 -24.39
N ALA A 716 10.04 38.31 -23.41
CA ALA A 716 9.33 37.76 -22.26
C ALA A 716 8.07 36.99 -22.66
N LYS A 717 7.24 37.54 -23.56
CA LYS A 717 6.04 36.85 -24.04
C LYS A 717 6.36 35.58 -24.81
N THR A 718 7.42 35.59 -25.60
CA THR A 718 7.85 34.38 -26.34
C THR A 718 8.31 33.29 -25.37
N PHE A 719 9.05 33.65 -24.31
CA PHE A 719 9.50 32.66 -23.35
C PHE A 719 8.36 32.19 -22.45
N LEU A 720 7.40 33.05 -22.08
CA LEU A 720 6.18 32.61 -21.38
C LEU A 720 5.37 31.60 -22.19
N GLN A 721 5.31 31.76 -23.52
CA GLN A 721 4.67 30.77 -24.39
C GLN A 721 5.43 29.42 -24.36
N ILE A 722 6.77 29.45 -24.39
CA ILE A 722 7.60 28.24 -24.25
C ILE A 722 7.34 27.56 -22.90
N ILE A 723 7.20 28.35 -21.82
CA ILE A 723 6.85 27.82 -20.48
C ILE A 723 5.46 27.17 -20.51
N GLU A 724 4.48 27.81 -21.12
CA GLU A 724 3.12 27.31 -21.22
C GLU A 724 3.07 25.97 -22.00
N ASP A 725 3.72 25.92 -23.14
CA ASP A 725 3.81 24.72 -23.98
C ASP A 725 4.52 23.55 -23.28
N SER A 726 5.46 23.86 -22.40
CA SER A 726 6.27 22.89 -21.65
C SER A 726 5.70 22.54 -20.26
N SER A 727 4.69 23.29 -19.78
CA SER A 727 4.28 23.28 -18.35
C SER A 727 3.82 21.93 -17.81
N ASN A 728 3.21 21.09 -18.66
CA ASN A 728 2.74 19.75 -18.28
C ASN A 728 3.87 18.73 -18.16
N TYR A 729 5.09 19.10 -18.52
CA TYR A 729 6.16 18.13 -18.79
C TYR A 729 7.41 18.35 -17.95
N MET A 730 7.50 19.46 -17.20
CA MET A 730 8.67 19.78 -16.41
C MET A 730 8.80 18.92 -15.16
N PHE A 731 10.02 18.54 -14.83
CA PHE A 731 10.34 17.74 -13.66
C PHE A 731 10.80 18.62 -12.50
N GLY A 732 10.71 18.10 -11.24
CA GLY A 732 11.20 18.84 -10.06
C GLY A 732 12.70 18.62 -9.86
N TYR A 733 13.49 19.70 -9.86
CA TYR A 733 14.93 19.65 -9.61
C TYR A 733 15.25 19.18 -8.20
N ASN A 734 14.54 19.71 -7.18
CA ASN A 734 14.69 19.28 -5.78
C ASN A 734 14.57 17.75 -5.63
N HIS A 735 13.56 17.18 -6.26
CA HIS A 735 13.33 15.73 -6.23
C HIS A 735 14.40 14.95 -7.02
N SER A 736 14.76 15.44 -8.21
CA SER A 736 15.73 14.79 -9.09
C SER A 736 17.14 14.76 -8.48
N THR A 737 17.53 15.78 -7.74
CA THR A 737 18.82 15.87 -7.07
C THR A 737 19.00 14.75 -6.05
N GLY A 738 18.04 14.57 -5.12
CA GLY A 738 18.10 13.50 -4.12
C GLY A 738 18.17 12.10 -4.75
N TYR A 739 17.41 11.86 -5.81
CA TYR A 739 17.41 10.60 -6.54
C TYR A 739 18.73 10.36 -7.29
N SER A 740 19.31 11.39 -7.88
CA SER A 740 20.62 11.30 -8.54
C SER A 740 21.73 11.00 -7.52
N MET A 741 21.63 11.51 -6.30
CA MET A 741 22.54 11.18 -5.21
C MET A 741 22.50 9.70 -4.85
N ILE A 742 21.29 9.11 -4.73
CA ILE A 742 21.15 7.66 -4.48
C ILE A 742 21.76 6.85 -5.63
N GLY A 743 21.45 7.23 -6.88
CA GLY A 743 22.00 6.55 -8.07
C GLY A 743 23.53 6.60 -8.13
N TYR A 744 24.11 7.77 -7.86
CA TYR A 744 25.57 7.91 -7.81
C TYR A 744 26.21 7.11 -6.68
N THR A 745 25.58 7.11 -5.48
CA THR A 745 26.07 6.32 -4.33
C THR A 745 26.06 4.83 -4.65
N CYS A 746 25.03 4.34 -5.32
CA CYS A 746 25.00 2.95 -5.79
C CYS A 746 26.16 2.67 -6.78
N ALA A 747 26.41 3.58 -7.73
CA ALA A 747 27.54 3.43 -8.66
C ALA A 747 28.89 3.47 -7.94
N MET A 748 29.06 4.36 -6.97
CA MET A 748 30.27 4.49 -6.15
C MET A 748 30.53 3.19 -5.35
N LEU A 749 29.54 2.68 -4.66
CA LEU A 749 29.66 1.42 -3.92
C LEU A 749 29.91 0.24 -4.84
N ARG A 750 29.26 0.19 -6.00
CA ARG A 750 29.49 -0.83 -7.02
C ARG A 750 30.92 -0.80 -7.56
N TYR A 751 31.51 0.37 -7.71
CA TYR A 751 32.87 0.52 -8.17
C TYR A 751 33.91 0.11 -7.11
N TYR A 752 33.76 0.63 -5.87
CA TYR A 752 34.74 0.40 -4.81
C TYR A 752 34.55 -0.92 -4.06
N TYR A 753 33.32 -1.45 -3.97
CA TYR A 753 32.95 -2.66 -3.24
C TYR A 753 32.10 -3.60 -4.11
N PRO A 754 32.59 -3.99 -5.31
CA PRO A 754 31.76 -4.69 -6.29
C PRO A 754 31.23 -6.04 -5.83
N LEU A 755 31.99 -6.79 -4.99
CA LEU A 755 31.57 -8.09 -4.45
C LEU A 755 30.43 -7.94 -3.45
N GLU A 756 30.60 -7.03 -2.51
CA GLU A 756 29.59 -6.73 -1.48
C GLU A 756 28.33 -6.13 -2.11
N PHE A 757 28.51 -5.22 -3.07
CA PHE A 757 27.41 -4.57 -3.77
C PHE A 757 26.54 -5.58 -4.54
N VAL A 758 27.16 -6.45 -5.33
CA VAL A 758 26.37 -7.42 -6.11
C VAL A 758 25.75 -8.48 -5.21
N THR A 759 26.37 -8.82 -4.08
CA THR A 759 25.77 -9.71 -3.07
C THR A 759 24.54 -9.05 -2.43
N ALA A 760 24.63 -7.79 -2.04
CA ALA A 760 23.51 -7.02 -1.54
C ALA A 760 22.41 -6.86 -2.60
N PHE A 761 22.77 -6.60 -3.84
CA PHE A 761 21.83 -6.54 -4.96
C PHE A 761 21.06 -7.85 -5.15
N LEU A 762 21.76 -8.99 -5.18
CA LEU A 762 21.16 -10.32 -5.32
C LEU A 762 20.23 -10.66 -4.15
N ASN A 763 20.55 -10.23 -2.93
CA ASN A 763 19.69 -10.39 -1.76
C ASN A 763 18.39 -9.59 -1.85
N ASN A 764 18.39 -8.53 -2.63
CA ASN A 764 17.24 -7.63 -2.80
C ASN A 764 16.56 -7.81 -4.17
N ALA A 765 17.03 -8.69 -5.02
CA ALA A 765 16.44 -8.97 -6.33
C ALA A 765 15.04 -9.57 -6.19
N ARG A 766 14.07 -9.01 -6.91
CA ARG A 766 12.65 -9.43 -6.84
C ARG A 766 12.22 -10.27 -8.03
N THR A 767 12.93 -10.18 -9.13
CA THR A 767 12.59 -10.86 -10.39
C THR A 767 13.72 -11.76 -10.84
N ASP A 768 13.39 -12.80 -11.62
CA ASP A 768 14.39 -13.65 -12.25
C ASP A 768 15.32 -12.86 -13.18
N GLU A 769 14.84 -11.78 -13.77
CA GLU A 769 15.62 -10.86 -14.60
C GLU A 769 16.69 -10.13 -13.77
N ASP A 770 16.34 -9.62 -12.59
CA ASP A 770 17.29 -8.98 -11.68
C ASP A 770 18.38 -9.97 -11.22
N ILE A 771 17.99 -11.20 -10.87
CA ILE A 771 18.91 -12.26 -10.50
C ILE A 771 19.87 -12.56 -11.67
N ALA A 772 19.35 -12.63 -12.89
CA ALA A 772 20.17 -12.87 -14.08
C ALA A 772 21.14 -11.72 -14.34
N LYS A 773 20.70 -10.45 -14.22
CA LYS A 773 21.54 -9.25 -14.36
C LYS A 773 22.65 -9.22 -13.31
N GLY A 774 22.32 -9.46 -12.03
CA GLY A 774 23.31 -9.51 -10.94
C GLY A 774 24.31 -10.64 -11.10
N THR A 775 23.84 -11.82 -11.51
CA THR A 775 24.68 -12.99 -11.77
C THR A 775 25.66 -12.74 -12.93
N LYS A 776 25.18 -12.11 -14.02
CA LYS A 776 26.02 -11.73 -15.16
C LYS A 776 27.09 -10.73 -14.73
N PHE A 777 26.71 -9.67 -14.01
CA PHE A 777 27.65 -8.68 -13.49
C PHE A 777 28.72 -9.30 -12.60
N ALA A 778 28.35 -10.19 -11.68
CA ALA A 778 29.28 -10.88 -10.81
C ALA A 778 30.35 -11.67 -11.61
N LYS A 779 29.91 -12.40 -12.65
CA LYS A 779 30.81 -13.15 -13.54
C LYS A 779 31.73 -12.23 -14.35
N GLU A 780 31.24 -11.11 -14.87
CA GLU A 780 32.04 -10.11 -15.61
C GLU A 780 33.11 -9.46 -14.73
N LYS A 781 32.84 -9.29 -13.42
CA LYS A 781 33.83 -8.82 -12.43
C LYS A 781 34.73 -9.94 -11.90
N GLY A 782 34.59 -11.17 -12.40
CA GLY A 782 35.45 -12.33 -12.05
C GLY A 782 35.07 -12.99 -10.72
N PHE A 783 33.87 -12.80 -10.22
CA PHE A 783 33.36 -13.46 -9.02
C PHE A 783 32.74 -14.82 -9.33
N ILE A 784 32.92 -15.76 -8.41
CA ILE A 784 32.35 -17.10 -8.51
C ILE A 784 31.03 -17.15 -7.78
N ILE A 785 29.95 -17.61 -8.43
CA ILE A 785 28.67 -17.85 -7.76
C ILE A 785 28.51 -19.36 -7.61
N LYS A 786 28.36 -19.81 -6.36
CA LYS A 786 28.18 -21.22 -6.02
C LYS A 786 26.79 -21.54 -5.53
N ALA A 787 26.37 -22.80 -5.73
CA ALA A 787 25.19 -23.35 -5.09
C ALA A 787 25.29 -23.28 -3.57
N PRO A 788 24.15 -23.36 -2.83
CA PRO A 788 24.19 -23.41 -1.38
C PRO A 788 25.07 -24.56 -0.87
N LYS A 789 25.92 -24.26 0.12
CA LYS A 789 26.87 -25.21 0.69
C LYS A 789 26.89 -25.16 2.21
N PHE A 790 26.97 -26.32 2.85
CA PHE A 790 27.01 -26.43 4.30
C PHE A 790 28.21 -25.68 4.89
N GLY A 791 27.98 -24.91 5.94
CA GLY A 791 29.01 -24.09 6.58
C GLY A 791 29.33 -22.76 5.88
N HIS A 792 28.81 -22.53 4.68
CA HIS A 792 29.04 -21.30 3.92
C HIS A 792 27.76 -20.50 3.65
N SER A 793 26.64 -21.18 3.43
CA SER A 793 25.38 -20.53 3.05
C SER A 793 24.49 -20.26 4.25
N GLN A 794 23.90 -19.08 4.29
CA GLN A 794 22.85 -18.65 5.21
C GLN A 794 21.48 -18.64 4.49
N ASN A 795 20.49 -17.96 5.07
CA ASN A 795 19.19 -17.79 4.43
C ASN A 795 19.25 -16.92 3.17
N ILE A 796 20.17 -15.96 3.15
CA ILE A 796 20.45 -15.01 2.06
C ILE A 796 21.77 -15.33 1.36
N TYR A 797 22.07 -14.65 0.23
CA TYR A 797 23.38 -14.73 -0.40
C TYR A 797 24.46 -14.18 0.52
N VAL A 798 25.59 -14.90 0.58
CA VAL A 798 26.75 -14.54 1.41
C VAL A 798 27.98 -14.50 0.54
N CYS A 799 28.82 -13.48 0.70
CA CYS A 799 30.09 -13.39 0.01
C CYS A 799 31.26 -13.77 0.90
N ASP A 800 32.19 -14.52 0.32
CA ASP A 800 33.53 -14.80 0.87
C ASP A 800 34.54 -13.91 0.14
N LYS A 801 35.15 -12.97 0.89
CA LYS A 801 36.08 -11.97 0.34
C LYS A 801 37.42 -12.57 -0.06
N GLU A 802 37.87 -13.61 0.64
CA GLU A 802 39.15 -14.25 0.39
C GLU A 802 39.13 -15.01 -0.94
N THR A 803 38.08 -15.77 -1.16
CA THR A 803 37.90 -16.58 -2.38
C THR A 803 37.17 -15.84 -3.50
N LYS A 804 36.63 -14.64 -3.23
CA LYS A 804 35.77 -13.87 -4.15
C LYS A 804 34.58 -14.69 -4.62
N THR A 805 33.99 -15.46 -3.71
CA THR A 805 32.85 -16.36 -3.98
C THR A 805 31.60 -15.86 -3.33
N ILE A 806 30.49 -15.94 -4.06
CA ILE A 806 29.13 -15.65 -3.56
C ILE A 806 28.40 -16.99 -3.44
N TYR A 807 28.02 -17.37 -2.23
CA TYR A 807 27.19 -18.54 -1.99
C TYR A 807 25.72 -18.15 -2.00
N LYS A 808 24.91 -18.91 -2.72
CA LYS A 808 23.46 -18.69 -2.77
C LYS A 808 22.81 -19.02 -1.43
N GLY A 809 21.80 -18.25 -1.06
CA GLY A 809 21.07 -18.45 0.20
C GLY A 809 20.04 -19.58 0.12
N LEU A 810 19.77 -20.23 1.27
CA LEU A 810 18.78 -21.30 1.37
C LEU A 810 17.34 -20.80 1.18
N GLY A 811 17.06 -19.55 1.54
CA GLY A 811 15.75 -18.92 1.35
C GLY A 811 15.34 -18.77 -0.11
N SER A 812 16.28 -18.83 -1.04
CA SER A 812 16.02 -18.80 -2.49
C SER A 812 15.63 -20.16 -3.08
N ILE A 813 15.69 -21.24 -2.28
CA ILE A 813 15.42 -22.60 -2.74
C ILE A 813 13.90 -22.86 -2.69
N LYS A 814 13.34 -23.31 -3.80
CA LYS A 814 11.91 -23.60 -3.90
C LYS A 814 11.46 -24.67 -2.89
N SER A 815 10.43 -24.38 -2.14
CA SER A 815 9.84 -25.26 -1.11
C SER A 815 10.76 -25.51 0.11
N MET A 816 11.80 -24.74 0.33
CA MET A 816 12.63 -24.83 1.53
C MET A 816 11.86 -24.26 2.75
N GLN A 817 12.09 -24.88 3.91
CA GLN A 817 11.57 -24.37 5.18
C GLN A 817 12.34 -23.10 5.62
N ASN A 818 11.65 -22.03 6.01
CA ASN A 818 12.27 -20.74 6.35
C ASN A 818 13.36 -20.82 7.43
N ILE A 819 13.23 -21.74 8.39
CA ILE A 819 14.20 -21.94 9.49
C ILE A 819 15.37 -22.87 9.13
N ALA A 820 15.40 -23.40 7.89
CA ALA A 820 16.41 -24.40 7.50
C ALA A 820 17.82 -23.85 7.61
N ALA A 821 18.06 -22.60 7.22
CA ALA A 821 19.36 -21.96 7.29
C ALA A 821 19.87 -21.85 8.74
N ASP A 822 19.03 -21.35 9.64
CA ASP A 822 19.38 -21.15 11.05
C ASP A 822 19.67 -22.50 11.75
N ILE A 823 18.91 -23.53 11.39
CA ILE A 823 19.17 -24.89 11.91
C ILE A 823 20.50 -25.40 11.38
N MET A 824 20.80 -25.24 10.08
CA MET A 824 22.06 -25.70 9.49
C MET A 824 23.28 -24.96 10.07
N GLU A 825 23.14 -23.66 10.32
CA GLU A 825 24.19 -22.86 10.97
C GLU A 825 24.46 -23.35 12.39
N ARG A 826 23.41 -23.60 13.20
CA ARG A 826 23.54 -24.16 14.56
C ARG A 826 24.13 -25.55 14.58
N ILE A 827 23.87 -26.39 13.57
CA ILE A 827 24.45 -27.71 13.42
C ILE A 827 25.94 -27.60 13.04
N TYR A 828 26.27 -26.71 12.10
CA TYR A 828 27.64 -26.48 11.69
C TYR A 828 28.53 -26.00 12.86
N ALA A 829 27.99 -25.12 13.70
CA ALA A 829 28.68 -24.64 14.90
C ALA A 829 29.06 -25.76 15.89
N GLN A 830 28.39 -26.93 15.84
CA GLN A 830 28.73 -28.12 16.67
C GLN A 830 29.82 -28.99 16.04
N SER A 831 30.36 -28.58 14.89
CA SER A 831 31.48 -29.28 14.22
C SER A 831 31.24 -30.77 13.96
N PRO A 832 30.15 -31.18 13.25
CA PRO A 832 29.89 -32.56 12.94
C PRO A 832 31.04 -33.18 12.11
N LYS A 833 31.42 -34.41 12.43
CA LYS A 833 32.55 -35.07 11.79
C LYS A 833 32.17 -35.72 10.45
N ASP A 834 30.93 -36.13 10.30
CA ASP A 834 30.41 -36.76 9.11
C ASP A 834 28.89 -36.50 8.96
N PHE A 835 28.30 -36.96 7.87
CA PHE A 835 26.90 -36.75 7.59
C PHE A 835 25.93 -37.48 8.54
N VAL A 836 26.39 -38.58 9.16
CA VAL A 836 25.60 -39.28 10.19
C VAL A 836 25.42 -38.36 11.40
N ASP A 837 26.50 -37.68 11.82
CA ASP A 837 26.44 -36.72 12.93
C ASP A 837 25.47 -35.58 12.63
N VAL A 838 25.48 -35.03 11.39
CA VAL A 838 24.52 -34.00 10.94
C VAL A 838 23.07 -34.46 11.11
N LEU A 839 22.76 -35.68 10.65
CA LEU A 839 21.39 -36.22 10.74
C LEU A 839 20.91 -36.39 12.19
N PHE A 840 21.78 -36.83 13.10
CA PHE A 840 21.41 -36.95 14.51
C PHE A 840 21.27 -35.60 15.20
N LEU A 841 22.12 -34.63 14.89
CA LEU A 841 22.01 -33.25 15.41
C LEU A 841 20.70 -32.58 14.96
N CYS A 842 20.18 -32.92 13.78
CA CYS A 842 18.86 -32.44 13.32
C CYS A 842 17.69 -32.87 14.21
N GLU A 843 17.83 -33.93 15.01
CA GLU A 843 16.79 -34.35 15.97
C GLU A 843 16.78 -33.45 17.23
N ASP A 844 17.90 -32.84 17.59
CA ASP A 844 18.06 -32.06 18.82
C ASP A 844 18.00 -30.56 18.59
N VAL A 845 18.51 -30.06 17.46
CA VAL A 845 18.54 -28.63 17.15
C VAL A 845 17.17 -28.09 16.79
N ARG A 846 16.77 -26.99 17.44
CA ARG A 846 15.48 -26.28 17.25
C ARG A 846 15.71 -24.80 16.97
N VAL A 847 14.81 -24.26 16.15
CA VAL A 847 14.58 -22.83 15.98
C VAL A 847 13.07 -22.62 16.11
N ASP A 848 12.64 -21.74 17.00
CA ASP A 848 11.23 -21.49 17.33
C ASP A 848 10.45 -22.79 17.61
N ASP A 849 11.03 -23.67 18.45
CA ASP A 849 10.51 -24.99 18.80
C ASP A 849 10.33 -25.97 17.63
N LYS A 850 10.75 -25.58 16.44
CA LYS A 850 10.67 -26.40 15.22
C LYS A 850 12.03 -26.98 14.85
N ARG A 851 12.01 -28.18 14.27
CA ARG A 851 13.16 -28.81 13.65
C ARG A 851 13.06 -28.80 12.13
N ILE A 852 14.17 -29.13 11.44
CA ILE A 852 14.13 -29.30 9.99
C ILE A 852 13.20 -30.45 9.61
N ASN A 853 12.35 -30.20 8.61
CA ASN A 853 11.46 -31.25 8.11
C ASN A 853 12.17 -32.16 7.09
N SER A 854 11.60 -33.37 6.88
CA SER A 854 12.18 -34.36 5.97
C SER A 854 12.31 -33.84 4.55
N LYS A 855 11.33 -33.10 4.06
CA LYS A 855 11.34 -32.53 2.70
C LYS A 855 12.51 -31.56 2.49
N SER A 856 12.73 -30.63 3.43
CA SER A 856 13.87 -29.70 3.34
C SER A 856 15.21 -30.41 3.42
N MET A 857 15.34 -31.43 4.28
CA MET A 857 16.55 -32.25 4.34
C MET A 857 16.82 -32.99 3.02
N ASP A 858 15.78 -33.58 2.41
CA ASP A 858 15.92 -34.31 1.15
C ASP A 858 16.31 -33.36 0.00
N ILE A 859 15.74 -32.13 -0.03
CA ILE A 859 16.15 -31.10 -0.98
C ILE A 859 17.62 -30.71 -0.79
N LEU A 860 18.09 -30.49 0.45
CA LEU A 860 19.48 -30.15 0.73
C LEU A 860 20.45 -31.27 0.26
N ILE A 861 20.09 -32.53 0.46
CA ILE A 861 20.86 -33.66 -0.08
C ILE A 861 20.85 -33.62 -1.62
N ASP A 862 19.70 -33.42 -2.22
CA ASP A 862 19.46 -33.47 -3.68
C ASP A 862 20.25 -32.39 -4.44
N ILE A 863 20.43 -31.20 -3.87
CA ILE A 863 21.19 -30.12 -4.50
C ILE A 863 22.70 -30.20 -4.27
N GLY A 864 23.18 -31.16 -3.45
CA GLY A 864 24.61 -31.34 -3.11
C GLY A 864 25.10 -30.44 -1.98
N PHE A 865 24.20 -29.90 -1.14
CA PHE A 865 24.53 -28.99 -0.03
C PHE A 865 25.58 -29.58 0.93
N PHE A 866 25.57 -30.90 1.15
CA PHE A 866 26.48 -31.62 2.02
C PHE A 866 27.63 -32.35 1.25
N SER A 867 28.02 -31.82 0.09
CA SER A 867 29.04 -32.44 -0.79
C SER A 867 30.40 -32.73 -0.10
N GLU A 868 30.72 -31.97 0.95
CA GLU A 868 31.92 -32.20 1.75
C GLU A 868 31.95 -33.54 2.50
N TYR A 869 30.80 -34.12 2.80
CA TYR A 869 30.68 -35.41 3.47
C TYR A 869 30.50 -36.58 2.52
N GLY A 870 30.38 -36.33 1.23
CA GLY A 870 30.31 -37.39 0.23
C GLY A 870 29.43 -37.03 -0.96
N ASN A 871 29.43 -37.89 -1.96
CA ASN A 871 28.62 -37.72 -3.15
C ASN A 871 27.13 -38.00 -2.90
N LEU A 872 26.31 -37.56 -3.84
CA LEU A 872 24.84 -37.68 -3.74
C LEU A 872 24.36 -39.11 -3.42
N ASN A 873 24.91 -40.14 -4.07
CA ASN A 873 24.56 -41.52 -3.83
C ASN A 873 24.91 -41.97 -2.41
N THR A 874 26.04 -41.55 -1.91
CA THR A 874 26.50 -41.84 -0.53
C THR A 874 25.58 -41.20 0.49
N LEU A 875 25.28 -39.92 0.34
CA LEU A 875 24.39 -39.18 1.26
C LEU A 875 22.96 -39.74 1.28
N LYS A 876 22.40 -40.10 0.11
CA LYS A 876 21.10 -40.76 0.04
C LYS A 876 21.04 -42.13 0.71
N ARG A 877 22.14 -42.87 0.63
CA ARG A 877 22.25 -44.17 1.33
C ARG A 877 22.37 -44.01 2.85
N ILE A 878 23.16 -43.03 3.30
CA ILE A 878 23.22 -42.72 4.74
C ILE A 878 21.82 -42.31 5.24
N ARG A 879 21.14 -41.45 4.49
CA ARG A 879 19.77 -41.04 4.81
C ARG A 879 18.79 -42.22 4.87
N HIS A 880 18.88 -43.14 3.92
CA HIS A 880 18.04 -44.35 3.91
C HIS A 880 18.22 -45.19 5.18
N TRP A 881 19.46 -45.47 5.58
CA TRP A 881 19.75 -46.25 6.78
C TRP A 881 19.39 -45.50 8.06
N TYR A 882 19.59 -44.19 8.07
CA TYR A 882 19.10 -43.36 9.15
C TYR A 882 17.58 -43.47 9.31
N ASP A 883 16.79 -43.29 8.27
CA ASP A 883 15.34 -43.41 8.31
C ASP A 883 14.88 -44.81 8.76
N LYS A 884 15.65 -45.84 8.39
CA LYS A 884 15.34 -47.23 8.78
C LYS A 884 15.54 -47.46 10.27
N PHE A 885 16.55 -46.89 10.89
CA PHE A 885 16.96 -47.24 12.25
C PHE A 885 16.88 -46.12 13.30
N ALA A 886 17.02 -44.87 12.96
CA ALA A 886 17.14 -43.79 13.92
C ALA A 886 15.99 -43.70 14.95
N LYS A 887 14.78 -43.96 14.53
CA LYS A 887 13.56 -43.89 15.38
C LYS A 887 13.19 -45.19 16.07
N ARG A 888 13.86 -46.31 15.75
CA ARG A 888 13.48 -47.62 16.28
C ARG A 888 14.11 -47.82 17.66
N LYS A 889 13.34 -48.12 18.69
CA LYS A 889 13.85 -48.51 20.01
C LYS A 889 14.44 -49.92 20.01
N THR A 890 13.91 -50.81 19.17
CA THR A 890 14.37 -52.20 19.02
C THR A 890 14.44 -52.55 17.54
N ILE A 891 15.35 -53.47 17.16
CA ILE A 891 15.41 -54.05 15.80
C ILE A 891 15.12 -55.53 15.91
N LYS A 892 14.12 -56.01 15.19
CA LYS A 892 13.72 -57.43 15.16
C LYS A 892 14.65 -58.20 14.22
N LYS A 893 15.14 -59.36 14.63
CA LYS A 893 16.06 -60.19 13.84
C LYS A 893 15.39 -60.70 12.56
N GLN A 894 14.12 -61.01 12.61
CA GLN A 894 13.36 -61.43 11.43
C GLN A 894 13.26 -60.39 10.31
N ASP A 895 13.51 -59.10 10.62
CA ASP A 895 13.46 -58.01 9.66
C ASP A 895 14.86 -57.66 9.10
N CYS A 896 15.89 -58.49 9.38
CA CYS A 896 17.28 -58.30 9.02
C CYS A 896 17.88 -59.53 8.32
N ASP A 897 18.63 -59.27 7.28
CA ASP A 897 19.48 -60.28 6.64
C ASP A 897 20.67 -60.62 7.56
N ASP A 898 21.28 -61.83 7.36
CA ASP A 898 22.36 -62.33 8.20
C ASP A 898 23.55 -61.37 8.31
N TRP A 899 23.96 -60.79 7.17
CA TRP A 899 25.04 -59.79 7.16
C TRP A 899 24.71 -58.55 8.01
N LEU A 900 23.46 -58.15 8.08
CA LEU A 900 23.05 -56.98 8.86
C LEU A 900 23.00 -57.33 10.35
N ILE A 901 22.62 -58.56 10.71
CA ILE A 901 22.63 -59.05 12.10
C ILE A 901 24.06 -59.00 12.67
N ASP A 902 25.06 -59.38 11.88
CA ASP A 902 26.47 -59.35 12.30
C ASP A 902 26.98 -57.91 12.58
N ILE A 903 26.46 -56.91 11.88
CA ILE A 903 26.79 -55.51 12.15
C ILE A 903 25.99 -54.91 13.31
N ILE A 904 24.73 -55.30 13.46
CA ILE A 904 23.90 -54.78 14.56
C ILE A 904 24.39 -55.31 15.91
N ARG A 905 24.82 -56.60 15.97
CA ARG A 905 25.24 -57.25 17.20
C ARG A 905 26.31 -56.50 18.01
N PRO A 906 27.42 -56.06 17.46
CA PRO A 906 28.43 -55.28 18.22
C PRO A 906 27.95 -53.89 18.62
N ASN A 907 26.90 -53.34 17.97
CA ASN A 907 26.32 -52.04 18.25
C ASN A 907 25.14 -52.11 19.20
N ALA A 908 24.71 -53.29 19.63
CA ALA A 908 23.55 -53.50 20.51
C ALA A 908 23.98 -53.77 21.96
N GLY A 909 23.48 -53.04 22.94
CA GLY A 909 23.71 -53.27 24.35
C GLY A 909 22.99 -54.50 24.91
N LYS A 910 21.89 -54.92 24.25
CA LYS A 910 21.10 -56.11 24.63
C LYS A 910 20.63 -56.89 23.40
N GLU A 911 20.81 -58.19 23.46
CA GLU A 911 20.35 -59.14 22.43
C GLU A 911 19.43 -60.17 23.06
N THR A 912 18.31 -60.45 22.40
CA THR A 912 17.41 -61.58 22.71
C THR A 912 17.27 -62.46 21.50
N GLU A 913 16.60 -63.62 21.63
CA GLU A 913 16.33 -64.50 20.48
C GLU A 913 15.63 -63.78 19.33
N LYS A 914 14.76 -62.79 19.59
CA LYS A 914 13.89 -62.12 18.61
C LYS A 914 14.37 -60.72 18.20
N GLN A 915 15.16 -60.02 19.02
CA GLN A 915 15.45 -58.63 18.76
C GLN A 915 16.71 -58.10 19.47
N PHE A 916 17.22 -57.00 18.95
CA PHE A 916 18.26 -56.16 19.56
C PHE A 916 17.65 -54.90 20.18
N SER A 917 18.23 -54.46 21.30
CA SER A 917 17.85 -53.20 21.98
C SER A 917 19.09 -52.46 22.52
N ASP A 918 18.91 -51.23 23.03
CA ASP A 918 19.98 -50.38 23.49
C ASP A 918 21.08 -50.18 22.44
N ILE A 919 20.67 -49.79 21.23
CA ILE A 919 21.51 -49.77 20.04
C ILE A 919 22.26 -48.44 19.91
N ASN A 920 23.54 -48.45 19.72
CA ASN A 920 24.32 -47.31 19.30
C ASN A 920 24.05 -47.02 17.79
N LYS A 921 23.03 -46.30 17.53
CA LYS A 921 22.50 -46.07 16.18
C LYS A 921 23.46 -45.27 15.28
N PRO A 922 24.15 -44.19 15.78
CA PRO A 922 25.14 -43.49 14.96
C PRO A 922 26.23 -44.44 14.48
N GLN A 923 26.83 -45.21 15.40
CA GLN A 923 27.88 -46.14 15.07
C GLN A 923 27.40 -47.28 14.14
N LEU A 924 26.22 -47.82 14.41
CA LEU A 924 25.60 -48.85 13.53
C LEU A 924 25.49 -48.35 12.09
N ILE A 925 25.02 -47.11 11.86
CA ILE A 925 24.87 -46.57 10.50
C ILE A 925 26.24 -46.37 9.85
N LYS A 926 27.25 -45.90 10.59
CA LYS A 926 28.63 -45.78 10.10
C LYS A 926 29.24 -47.11 9.70
N ASP A 927 29.02 -48.14 10.51
CA ASP A 927 29.49 -49.50 10.24
C ASP A 927 28.82 -50.11 8.98
N ILE A 928 27.51 -49.92 8.85
CA ILE A 928 26.79 -50.35 7.65
C ILE A 928 27.33 -49.68 6.40
N ILE A 929 27.56 -48.36 6.45
CA ILE A 929 28.06 -47.59 5.30
C ILE A 929 29.49 -48.01 4.93
N SER A 930 30.32 -48.36 5.92
CA SER A 930 31.72 -48.75 5.70
C SER A 930 31.91 -50.00 4.85
N ILE A 931 30.94 -50.94 4.92
CA ILE A 931 31.03 -52.20 4.19
C ILE A 931 30.28 -52.16 2.84
N LEU A 932 29.45 -51.16 2.63
CA LEU A 932 28.69 -51.06 1.38
C LEU A 932 29.60 -50.57 0.22
N PRO A 933 29.38 -51.09 -1.02
CA PRO A 933 30.23 -50.67 -2.16
C PRO A 933 30.17 -49.18 -2.39
N LYS A 934 31.30 -48.55 -2.68
CA LYS A 934 31.38 -47.16 -3.10
C LYS A 934 30.79 -47.03 -4.51
N HIS A 935 29.81 -46.12 -4.68
CA HIS A 935 29.24 -45.81 -5.99
C HIS A 935 29.86 -44.50 -6.53
N LYS A 936 30.03 -44.48 -7.85
CA LYS A 936 30.40 -43.23 -8.56
C LYS A 936 29.28 -42.22 -8.44
N ASP A 937 29.59 -40.95 -8.58
CA ASP A 937 28.59 -39.87 -8.55
C ASP A 937 27.62 -39.99 -9.73
N ASN A 938 26.39 -39.60 -9.47
CA ASN A 938 25.38 -39.50 -10.52
C ASN A 938 25.20 -38.02 -10.88
N LEU A 939 26.12 -37.50 -11.69
CA LEU A 939 26.14 -36.10 -12.10
C LEU A 939 24.82 -35.69 -12.82
N GLN A 940 24.27 -36.59 -13.63
CA GLN A 940 22.99 -36.32 -14.31
C GLN A 940 21.83 -36.12 -13.31
N LEU A 941 21.79 -36.91 -12.26
CA LEU A 941 20.77 -36.75 -11.22
C LEU A 941 20.98 -35.45 -10.42
N LEU A 942 22.22 -35.11 -10.09
CA LEU A 942 22.57 -33.85 -9.42
C LEU A 942 22.12 -32.65 -10.26
N ILE A 943 22.47 -32.64 -11.55
CA ILE A 943 22.08 -31.57 -12.49
C ILE A 943 20.56 -31.45 -12.56
N LYS A 944 19.84 -32.56 -12.70
CA LYS A 944 18.37 -32.58 -12.72
C LYS A 944 17.79 -31.95 -11.44
N ASN A 945 18.26 -32.37 -10.28
CA ASN A 945 17.80 -31.90 -8.99
C ASN A 945 18.11 -30.40 -8.79
N GLN A 946 19.31 -29.96 -9.19
CA GLN A 946 19.68 -28.56 -9.11
C GLN A 946 18.80 -27.70 -10.03
N ILE A 947 18.48 -28.13 -11.23
CA ILE A 947 17.53 -27.43 -12.14
C ILE A 947 16.15 -27.33 -11.47
N GLU A 948 15.68 -28.42 -10.88
CA GLU A 948 14.35 -28.47 -10.25
C GLU A 948 14.23 -27.53 -9.04
N HIS A 949 15.25 -27.53 -8.17
CA HIS A 949 15.20 -26.81 -6.89
C HIS A 949 15.87 -25.42 -6.91
N LEU A 950 16.92 -25.25 -7.71
CA LEU A 950 17.71 -24.01 -7.78
C LEU A 950 17.39 -23.17 -9.03
N GLY A 951 16.88 -23.80 -10.09
CA GLY A 951 16.69 -23.16 -11.40
C GLY A 951 17.99 -22.94 -12.19
N TYR A 952 19.12 -23.44 -11.70
CA TYR A 952 20.43 -23.40 -12.38
C TYR A 952 21.30 -24.58 -11.94
N VAL A 953 22.44 -24.77 -12.59
CA VAL A 953 23.40 -25.84 -12.30
C VAL A 953 24.73 -25.27 -11.85
N ASP A 954 25.28 -25.86 -10.78
CA ASP A 954 26.62 -25.61 -10.30
C ASP A 954 27.36 -26.97 -10.16
N VAL A 955 28.27 -27.23 -11.07
CA VAL A 955 29.10 -28.43 -11.10
C VAL A 955 30.58 -28.11 -10.95
N GLY A 956 30.92 -26.89 -10.47
CA GLY A 956 32.28 -26.42 -10.37
C GLY A 956 33.20 -27.21 -9.45
N ASP A 957 32.64 -28.01 -8.53
CA ASP A 957 33.39 -28.90 -7.63
C ASP A 957 33.62 -30.32 -8.24
N TYR A 958 33.14 -30.56 -9.48
CA TYR A 958 33.25 -31.84 -10.16
C TYR A 958 34.21 -31.75 -11.32
N ASP A 959 35.07 -32.78 -11.45
CA ASP A 959 35.96 -32.92 -12.60
C ASP A 959 35.15 -33.36 -13.84
N VAL A 960 34.85 -32.41 -14.73
CA VAL A 960 34.04 -32.64 -15.90
C VAL A 960 34.88 -32.45 -17.16
N ASP A 961 35.17 -33.57 -17.84
CA ASP A 961 35.98 -33.60 -19.07
C ASP A 961 35.22 -33.04 -20.31
N MET A 962 34.01 -32.51 -20.17
CA MET A 962 33.20 -32.04 -21.30
C MET A 962 32.45 -30.76 -20.96
N ASP A 963 32.16 -29.94 -21.97
CA ASP A 963 31.19 -28.85 -21.87
C ASP A 963 29.79 -29.42 -21.65
N ILE A 964 29.15 -29.01 -20.58
CA ILE A 964 27.78 -29.41 -20.26
C ILE A 964 26.81 -28.33 -20.75
N TYR A 965 25.86 -28.75 -21.58
CA TYR A 965 24.81 -27.89 -22.12
C TYR A 965 23.48 -28.22 -21.49
N VAL A 966 22.78 -27.20 -20.98
CA VAL A 966 21.39 -27.33 -20.57
C VAL A 966 20.49 -26.67 -21.61
N VAL A 967 19.59 -27.45 -22.17
CA VAL A 967 18.60 -26.93 -23.12
C VAL A 967 17.57 -26.13 -22.34
N GLN A 968 17.53 -24.82 -22.52
CA GLN A 968 16.55 -23.91 -21.88
C GLN A 968 15.22 -23.86 -22.63
N SER A 969 15.26 -23.94 -23.96
CA SER A 969 14.06 -24.02 -24.80
C SER A 969 14.39 -24.66 -26.15
N ALA A 970 13.39 -25.32 -26.76
CA ALA A 970 13.49 -25.87 -28.10
C ALA A 970 12.28 -25.40 -28.92
N HIS A 971 12.55 -24.73 -30.05
CA HIS A 971 11.57 -24.40 -31.07
C HIS A 971 11.88 -25.19 -32.33
N LYS A 972 10.93 -25.25 -33.27
CA LYS A 972 11.04 -26.05 -34.49
C LYS A 972 12.36 -25.85 -35.27
N ASP A 973 12.97 -24.66 -35.14
CA ASP A 973 14.14 -24.25 -35.92
C ASP A 973 15.34 -23.78 -35.08
N ALA A 974 15.25 -23.86 -33.75
CA ALA A 974 16.33 -23.47 -32.84
C ALA A 974 16.28 -24.16 -31.48
N ILE A 975 17.44 -24.58 -30.98
CA ILE A 975 17.65 -25.06 -29.61
C ILE A 975 18.46 -23.99 -28.90
N ILE A 976 17.87 -23.37 -27.86
CA ILE A 976 18.58 -22.45 -26.99
C ILE A 976 19.18 -23.28 -25.86
N SER A 977 20.51 -23.39 -25.85
CA SER A 977 21.27 -24.08 -24.84
C SER A 977 22.24 -23.13 -24.15
N ARG A 978 22.56 -23.42 -22.89
CA ARG A 978 23.55 -22.69 -22.11
C ARG A 978 24.72 -23.61 -21.79
N VAL A 979 25.95 -23.12 -22.00
CA VAL A 979 27.17 -23.77 -21.48
C VAL A 979 27.21 -23.55 -19.98
N LEU A 980 27.37 -24.58 -19.21
CA LEU A 980 27.49 -24.54 -17.76
C LEU A 980 28.94 -24.32 -17.33
#